data_39af353c8bfdbe7607f45ff0663be570
#
_entry.id   39af353c8bfdbe7607f45ff0663be570
#
_cell.length_a   1.000
_cell.length_b   1.000
_cell.length_c   1.000
_cell.angle_alpha   90.00
_cell.angle_beta   90.00
_cell.angle_gamma   90.00
#
_symmetry.space_group_name_H-M   'P 1'
#
loop_
_entity.id
_entity.type
_entity.pdbx_description
1 polymer ?
#
loop_
_entity_poly.entity_id
_entity_poly.type
_entity_poly.pdbx_seq_one_letter_code
_entity_poly.pdbx_strand_id
1 'polypeptide(L)'
;MTSAEIRQSFLDFFKSKGHTIVPSSSLMPDSPNLLFTNAGMNQFVPIFLGQRAPDVSKWPGAIPGSDTRVADTQKCIRAGGKHNDLEDVGLDTYHHTFFEMLGNWSFGDYFKKEAIAWAWELITQVWKFPPNRLYATVYSPDKTKGDPSEFDQEAYDFWAEKFRAAGLDPKVHVVNGGKKDNFWMMGDTGPCGPCSEIHVDLTPQGDTRGRLVNQGSAECIEIWNLVFIQFNANPDGTFSPLPAKHVDTGMGFERVTGIIQNTKGFTDFNRVISNYETDVFRPLFDRIEKLSGKRYGSTLPPAGTTGTTEQEKIDVAFRVIADHIRTLSFAIADGVIPSNEGRGYVLRRILRRAVRYGRSLGFHEPFFYKLVSVLADSMGQVFPEIRAKHEHVEEVIQREEEAFNKTLDRGIGLFENEVFANALKVAARSEGVDTGLHSEMRGGRPSMDEEMHTMEFRVGRQLVANLSFQELRSGKWNQVLRNVPSILGTDAFKLYDTYGFPLDLTELMARERGLRVDVAGFNKLMEEQKVRARASQKKQVIELSQVESTTPTNFVGYDKLESPAKVVEVLDVKDKTAVILDTSPFYAEMGGQVGDTGELAAGGQLWRINNTQKAGDAWLHFISDSGNGDQVVNRKSEIVNPAPGSEVTLTVDRPRRNAIQRHHTVTHLLHWALHEVVSKDAVQKGSYVGPEKLTFDFSSAALAPQQVADVERLVNERILENAPVTWTEVKYNHIKDRKDIMQFFGEKYGDWVRVVQIDGKPTVLDGYSMELCGGTHTRATGELGLFRIVAESAIAAGIRRIEAVSGLEAYKRAHDELQLIKTLSGKVNSPIGELEKKVDSMLAQQK
;
A
#
# COMPACT_ATOMS: atom_id res chain seq x y z
N MET A 1 -32.63 -1.55 15.53
CA MET A 1 -31.32 -1.61 16.18
C MET A 1 -30.39 -0.67 15.43
N THR A 2 -29.57 0.09 16.15
CA THR A 2 -28.46 0.87 15.59
C THR A 2 -27.30 -0.06 15.22
N SER A 3 -26.39 0.42 14.37
CA SER A 3 -25.16 -0.30 14.03
C SER A 3 -24.33 -0.65 15.26
N ALA A 4 -24.24 0.26 16.23
CA ALA A 4 -23.53 0.03 17.50
C ALA A 4 -24.18 -1.11 18.32
N GLU A 5 -25.53 -1.15 18.42
CA GLU A 5 -26.25 -2.22 19.09
C GLU A 5 -26.10 -3.57 18.40
N ILE A 6 -26.10 -3.62 17.07
CA ILE A 6 -25.89 -4.85 16.29
C ILE A 6 -24.50 -5.40 16.59
N ARG A 7 -23.46 -4.57 16.50
CA ARG A 7 -22.07 -5.00 16.78
C ARG A 7 -21.91 -5.48 18.22
N GLN A 8 -22.41 -4.71 19.18
CA GLN A 8 -22.31 -5.08 20.59
C GLN A 8 -23.06 -6.37 20.90
N SER A 9 -24.27 -6.57 20.35
CA SER A 9 -25.05 -7.78 20.56
C SER A 9 -24.39 -9.03 20.00
N PHE A 10 -23.65 -8.93 18.88
CA PHE A 10 -22.82 -10.01 18.35
C PHE A 10 -21.70 -10.40 19.33
N LEU A 11 -20.94 -9.42 19.80
CA LEU A 11 -19.83 -9.64 20.73
C LEU A 11 -20.32 -10.23 22.08
N ASP A 12 -21.42 -9.68 22.62
CA ASP A 12 -22.02 -10.16 23.88
C ASP A 12 -22.55 -11.58 23.73
N PHE A 13 -23.16 -11.90 22.58
CA PHE A 13 -23.65 -13.25 22.29
C PHE A 13 -22.50 -14.26 22.33
N PHE A 14 -21.40 -14.02 21.58
CA PHE A 14 -20.27 -14.94 21.56
C PHE A 14 -19.47 -14.94 22.86
N LYS A 15 -19.41 -13.83 23.57
CA LYS A 15 -18.90 -13.80 24.94
C LYS A 15 -19.69 -14.74 25.87
N SER A 16 -21.03 -14.76 25.75
CA SER A 16 -21.90 -15.68 26.51
C SER A 16 -21.66 -17.16 26.17
N LYS A 17 -21.13 -17.44 24.97
CA LYS A 17 -20.69 -18.78 24.53
C LYS A 17 -19.25 -19.09 24.91
N GLY A 18 -18.61 -18.27 25.75
CA GLY A 18 -17.25 -18.47 26.25
C GLY A 18 -16.13 -17.98 25.34
N HIS A 19 -16.41 -17.19 24.30
CA HIS A 19 -15.37 -16.64 23.42
C HIS A 19 -14.61 -15.51 24.09
N THR A 20 -13.31 -15.46 23.89
CA THR A 20 -12.47 -14.31 24.16
C THR A 20 -12.77 -13.25 23.11
N ILE A 21 -13.04 -12.01 23.53
CA ILE A 21 -13.22 -10.91 22.61
C ILE A 21 -11.89 -10.22 22.40
N VAL A 22 -11.42 -10.15 21.16
CA VAL A 22 -10.14 -9.51 20.80
C VAL A 22 -10.38 -8.24 20.00
N PRO A 23 -9.46 -7.26 20.04
CA PRO A 23 -9.55 -6.07 19.18
C PRO A 23 -9.29 -6.45 17.72
N SER A 24 -9.79 -5.62 16.80
CA SER A 24 -9.47 -5.71 15.38
C SER A 24 -7.96 -5.64 15.14
N SER A 25 -7.43 -6.52 14.32
CA SER A 25 -6.03 -6.43 13.88
C SER A 25 -5.83 -5.30 12.88
N SER A 26 -4.57 -4.96 12.63
CA SER A 26 -4.19 -3.99 11.61
C SER A 26 -4.64 -4.43 10.20
N LEU A 27 -4.93 -3.45 9.36
CA LEU A 27 -5.17 -3.67 7.92
C LEU A 27 -3.91 -4.10 7.15
N MET A 28 -2.73 -4.06 7.82
CA MET A 28 -1.48 -4.61 7.28
C MET A 28 -1.28 -6.04 7.81
N PRO A 29 -1.59 -7.07 7.00
CA PRO A 29 -1.40 -8.44 7.43
C PRO A 29 0.09 -8.82 7.44
N ASP A 30 0.46 -9.75 8.34
CA ASP A 30 1.81 -10.33 8.38
C ASP A 30 2.09 -11.25 7.18
N SER A 31 1.05 -11.67 6.47
CA SER A 31 1.17 -12.53 5.28
C SER A 31 1.71 -11.75 4.08
N PRO A 32 2.84 -12.17 3.49
CA PRO A 32 3.43 -11.50 2.33
C PRO A 32 2.57 -11.59 1.05
N ASN A 33 1.64 -12.53 1.01
CA ASN A 33 0.77 -12.80 -0.15
C ASN A 33 -0.51 -11.94 -0.15
N LEU A 34 -0.76 -11.18 0.92
CA LEU A 34 -1.92 -10.32 1.05
C LEU A 34 -1.52 -8.84 1.05
N LEU A 35 -2.20 -8.05 0.27
CA LEU A 35 -2.02 -6.58 0.29
C LEU A 35 -2.64 -5.97 1.55
N PHE A 36 -3.83 -6.42 1.92
CA PHE A 36 -4.56 -5.94 3.10
C PHE A 36 -5.18 -7.12 3.85
N THR A 37 -5.51 -6.91 5.11
CA THR A 37 -6.38 -7.80 5.86
C THR A 37 -7.75 -7.81 5.18
N ASN A 38 -8.09 -8.93 4.55
CA ASN A 38 -9.30 -9.09 3.72
C ASN A 38 -10.35 -10.02 4.36
N ALA A 39 -10.01 -10.65 5.48
CA ALA A 39 -10.88 -11.52 6.27
C ALA A 39 -10.42 -11.53 7.73
N GLY A 40 -11.35 -11.75 8.65
CA GLY A 40 -11.10 -11.75 10.08
C GLY A 40 -10.08 -12.80 10.54
N MET A 41 -10.00 -13.90 9.82
CA MET A 41 -9.09 -15.01 10.13
C MET A 41 -7.60 -14.69 9.90
N ASN A 42 -7.25 -13.64 9.18
CA ASN A 42 -5.86 -13.42 8.77
C ASN A 42 -4.88 -13.37 9.96
N GLN A 43 -5.30 -12.82 11.09
CA GLN A 43 -4.49 -12.77 12.32
C GLN A 43 -4.33 -14.14 13.01
N PHE A 44 -5.18 -15.12 12.69
CA PHE A 44 -5.19 -16.44 13.33
C PHE A 44 -4.55 -17.55 12.50
N VAL A 45 -4.02 -17.25 11.30
CA VAL A 45 -3.41 -18.24 10.41
C VAL A 45 -2.34 -19.09 11.09
N PRO A 46 -1.40 -18.55 11.89
CA PRO A 46 -0.42 -19.39 12.60
C PRO A 46 -1.05 -20.38 13.60
N ILE A 47 -2.20 -20.03 14.17
CA ILE A 47 -2.93 -20.92 15.09
C ILE A 47 -3.60 -22.06 14.30
N PHE A 48 -4.27 -21.77 13.20
CA PHE A 48 -4.88 -22.76 12.33
C PHE A 48 -3.85 -23.77 11.79
N LEU A 49 -2.65 -23.30 11.45
CA LEU A 49 -1.56 -24.14 10.97
C LEU A 49 -0.83 -24.90 12.09
N GLY A 50 -1.21 -24.72 13.37
CA GLY A 50 -0.53 -25.33 14.51
C GLY A 50 0.88 -24.77 14.79
N GLN A 51 1.24 -23.64 14.19
CA GLN A 51 2.53 -22.98 14.36
C GLN A 51 2.60 -22.15 15.65
N ARG A 52 1.44 -21.77 16.19
CA ARG A 52 1.28 -21.04 17.44
C ARG A 52 0.16 -21.65 18.27
N ALA A 53 0.38 -21.78 19.58
CA ALA A 53 -0.68 -22.16 20.49
C ALA A 53 -1.75 -21.05 20.60
N PRO A 54 -3.04 -21.41 20.80
CA PRO A 54 -4.09 -20.42 21.01
C PRO A 54 -3.98 -19.84 22.43
N ASP A 55 -3.33 -18.69 22.57
CA ASP A 55 -3.17 -17.96 23.83
C ASP A 55 -3.89 -16.59 23.81
N VAL A 56 -5.00 -16.53 23.11
CA VAL A 56 -5.71 -15.30 22.74
C VAL A 56 -6.26 -14.50 23.94
N SER A 57 -6.53 -15.15 25.07
CA SER A 57 -6.95 -14.46 26.30
C SER A 57 -5.88 -13.54 26.89
N LYS A 58 -4.62 -13.73 26.48
CA LYS A 58 -3.46 -12.93 26.90
C LYS A 58 -3.12 -11.82 25.93
N TRP A 59 -3.85 -11.70 24.83
CA TRP A 59 -3.56 -10.66 23.83
C TRP A 59 -3.87 -9.26 24.38
N PRO A 60 -3.09 -8.22 24.01
CA PRO A 60 -3.36 -6.87 24.43
C PRO A 60 -4.77 -6.41 24.03
N GLY A 61 -5.52 -5.89 25.00
CA GLY A 61 -6.90 -5.42 24.77
C GLY A 61 -7.96 -6.52 24.70
N ALA A 62 -7.59 -7.81 24.85
CA ALA A 62 -8.57 -8.88 24.88
C ALA A 62 -9.45 -8.83 26.14
N ILE A 63 -10.74 -9.17 25.98
CA ILE A 63 -11.65 -9.47 27.09
C ILE A 63 -11.64 -10.99 27.26
N PRO A 64 -11.02 -11.53 28.33
CA PRO A 64 -10.76 -12.96 28.45
C PRO A 64 -12.01 -13.84 28.46
N GLY A 65 -11.92 -14.96 27.78
CA GLY A 65 -12.80 -16.12 27.76
C GLY A 65 -11.95 -17.39 27.64
N SER A 66 -12.34 -18.32 26.75
CA SER A 66 -11.51 -19.48 26.40
C SER A 66 -10.39 -19.07 25.43
N ASP A 67 -9.20 -19.66 25.56
CA ASP A 67 -8.11 -19.48 24.59
C ASP A 67 -8.39 -20.14 23.23
N THR A 68 -9.33 -21.07 23.16
CA THR A 68 -9.68 -21.83 21.96
C THR A 68 -10.86 -21.25 21.21
N ARG A 69 -11.47 -20.16 21.70
CA ARG A 69 -12.65 -19.49 21.12
C ARG A 69 -12.45 -17.99 21.09
N VAL A 70 -12.64 -17.39 19.93
CA VAL A 70 -12.47 -15.95 19.72
C VAL A 70 -13.65 -15.36 18.98
N ALA A 71 -14.00 -14.10 19.29
CA ALA A 71 -14.85 -13.28 18.46
C ALA A 71 -14.34 -11.84 18.42
N ASP A 72 -14.57 -11.18 17.29
CA ASP A 72 -14.27 -9.76 17.12
C ASP A 72 -15.15 -9.06 16.06
N THR A 73 -14.90 -7.78 15.86
CA THR A 73 -15.27 -7.03 14.67
C THR A 73 -14.00 -6.60 13.98
N GLN A 74 -13.70 -7.18 12.83
CA GLN A 74 -12.45 -6.97 12.10
C GLN A 74 -12.62 -5.99 10.95
N LYS A 75 -11.73 -4.99 10.88
CA LYS A 75 -11.57 -4.13 9.71
C LYS A 75 -11.03 -4.94 8.54
N CYS A 76 -11.69 -4.85 7.38
CA CYS A 76 -11.28 -5.55 6.17
C CYS A 76 -11.24 -4.60 4.97
N ILE A 77 -10.26 -4.80 4.07
CA ILE A 77 -10.17 -4.11 2.77
C ILE A 77 -10.14 -5.13 1.64
N ARG A 78 -11.06 -4.95 0.67
CA ARG A 78 -11.12 -5.70 -0.60
C ARG A 78 -11.04 -4.73 -1.78
N ALA A 79 -9.82 -4.32 -2.13
CA ALA A 79 -9.55 -3.34 -3.19
C ALA A 79 -8.39 -3.75 -4.11
N GLY A 80 -8.09 -5.04 -4.17
CA GLY A 80 -7.03 -5.61 -5.02
C GLY A 80 -6.74 -7.07 -4.72
N GLY A 81 -6.03 -7.74 -5.61
CA GLY A 81 -5.75 -9.19 -5.50
C GLY A 81 -6.94 -10.06 -5.87
N LYS A 82 -7.07 -11.23 -5.22
CA LYS A 82 -8.13 -12.21 -5.50
C LYS A 82 -9.53 -11.69 -5.15
N HIS A 83 -9.64 -10.86 -4.11
CA HIS A 83 -10.88 -10.23 -3.67
C HIS A 83 -10.78 -8.73 -3.97
N ASN A 84 -11.58 -8.25 -4.93
CA ASN A 84 -11.53 -6.87 -5.39
C ASN A 84 -12.93 -6.36 -5.72
N ASP A 85 -13.49 -5.57 -4.82
CA ASP A 85 -14.84 -5.00 -4.94
C ASP A 85 -14.82 -3.55 -5.46
N LEU A 86 -13.63 -3.00 -5.73
CA LEU A 86 -13.44 -1.57 -6.06
C LEU A 86 -14.30 -1.07 -7.21
N GLU A 87 -14.49 -1.88 -8.26
CA GLU A 87 -15.21 -1.46 -9.46
C GLU A 87 -16.74 -1.45 -9.25
N ASP A 88 -17.26 -2.27 -8.31
CA ASP A 88 -18.68 -2.41 -8.02
C ASP A 88 -19.17 -1.36 -7.01
N VAL A 89 -18.24 -0.80 -6.21
CA VAL A 89 -18.56 0.24 -5.21
C VAL A 89 -19.22 1.44 -5.85
N GLY A 90 -20.39 1.79 -5.31
CA GLY A 90 -21.21 2.91 -5.76
C GLY A 90 -22.25 2.53 -6.82
N LEU A 91 -22.07 1.41 -7.51
CA LEU A 91 -22.98 0.96 -8.59
C LEU A 91 -24.10 0.06 -8.11
N ASP A 92 -23.96 -0.53 -6.92
CA ASP A 92 -24.97 -1.35 -6.26
C ASP A 92 -25.21 -0.92 -4.82
N THR A 93 -25.89 -1.78 -4.04
CA THR A 93 -26.35 -1.47 -2.69
C THR A 93 -25.48 -2.06 -1.57
N TYR A 94 -24.50 -2.92 -1.87
CA TYR A 94 -23.88 -3.77 -0.84
C TYR A 94 -22.36 -4.02 -0.99
N HIS A 95 -21.71 -3.64 -2.09
CA HIS A 95 -20.26 -3.75 -2.22
C HIS A 95 -19.52 -2.56 -1.60
N HIS A 96 -18.43 -2.87 -0.93
CA HIS A 96 -17.57 -1.91 -0.23
C HIS A 96 -16.10 -2.27 -0.39
N THR A 97 -15.22 -1.27 -0.52
CA THR A 97 -13.76 -1.51 -0.44
C THR A 97 -13.30 -1.68 1.01
N PHE A 98 -13.97 -1.03 1.96
CA PHE A 98 -13.78 -1.21 3.40
C PHE A 98 -15.09 -1.69 4.03
N PHE A 99 -15.03 -2.73 4.83
CA PHE A 99 -16.17 -3.24 5.59
C PHE A 99 -15.73 -3.83 6.93
N GLU A 100 -16.67 -3.93 7.85
CA GLU A 100 -16.49 -4.66 9.10
C GLU A 100 -16.95 -6.11 8.94
N MET A 101 -16.10 -7.04 9.36
CA MET A 101 -16.45 -8.46 9.42
C MET A 101 -16.66 -8.84 10.89
N LEU A 102 -17.89 -9.19 11.25
CA LEU A 102 -18.16 -9.81 12.54
C LEU A 102 -17.79 -11.28 12.45
N GLY A 103 -16.81 -11.69 13.25
CA GLY A 103 -16.25 -13.03 13.17
C GLY A 103 -16.25 -13.78 14.49
N ASN A 104 -16.41 -15.11 14.42
CA ASN A 104 -16.14 -16.01 15.53
C ASN A 104 -15.35 -17.23 15.07
N TRP A 105 -14.41 -17.66 15.89
CA TRP A 105 -13.43 -18.69 15.57
C TRP A 105 -13.37 -19.74 16.63
N SER A 106 -13.09 -20.99 16.18
CA SER A 106 -12.78 -22.14 17.05
C SER A 106 -11.45 -22.75 16.65
N PHE A 107 -10.57 -22.91 17.59
CA PHE A 107 -9.24 -23.53 17.39
C PHE A 107 -9.24 -24.96 17.93
N GLY A 108 -9.91 -25.87 17.20
CA GLY A 108 -10.01 -27.28 17.60
C GLY A 108 -10.94 -27.54 18.77
N ASP A 109 -11.85 -26.61 19.11
CA ASP A 109 -12.77 -26.73 20.25
C ASP A 109 -14.16 -27.20 19.80
N TYR A 110 -14.91 -26.34 19.12
CA TYR A 110 -16.20 -26.71 18.53
C TYR A 110 -16.11 -26.71 16.99
N PHE A 111 -17.10 -27.32 16.36
CA PHE A 111 -17.15 -27.45 14.91
C PHE A 111 -18.53 -27.13 14.35
N LYS A 112 -18.97 -27.80 13.28
CA LYS A 112 -20.17 -27.51 12.51
C LYS A 112 -21.45 -27.40 13.35
N LYS A 113 -21.64 -28.32 14.28
CA LYS A 113 -22.87 -28.42 15.08
C LYS A 113 -23.13 -27.14 15.88
N GLU A 114 -22.14 -26.73 16.65
CA GLU A 114 -22.23 -25.54 17.49
C GLU A 114 -22.24 -24.27 16.63
N ALA A 115 -21.40 -24.20 15.60
CA ALA A 115 -21.33 -23.04 14.71
C ALA A 115 -22.69 -22.76 14.05
N ILE A 116 -23.32 -23.80 13.48
CA ILE A 116 -24.65 -23.69 12.85
C ILE A 116 -25.75 -23.39 13.90
N ALA A 117 -25.69 -24.03 15.05
CA ALA A 117 -26.67 -23.80 16.11
C ALA A 117 -26.62 -22.35 16.63
N TRP A 118 -25.44 -21.84 16.89
CA TRP A 118 -25.25 -20.45 17.36
C TRP A 118 -25.55 -19.42 16.29
N ALA A 119 -25.19 -19.68 15.03
CA ALA A 119 -25.56 -18.81 13.93
C ALA A 119 -27.09 -18.69 13.81
N TRP A 120 -27.80 -19.84 13.85
CA TRP A 120 -29.26 -19.85 13.83
C TRP A 120 -29.87 -19.13 15.03
N GLU A 121 -29.37 -19.37 16.25
CA GLU A 121 -29.82 -18.73 17.49
C GLU A 121 -29.67 -17.21 17.40
N LEU A 122 -28.48 -16.72 17.00
CA LEU A 122 -28.22 -15.28 16.89
C LEU A 122 -29.18 -14.59 15.91
N ILE A 123 -29.26 -15.10 14.68
CA ILE A 123 -30.07 -14.44 13.65
C ILE A 123 -31.57 -14.57 13.90
N THR A 124 -32.07 -15.72 14.34
CA THR A 124 -33.52 -15.92 14.45
C THR A 124 -34.10 -15.58 15.84
N GLN A 125 -33.32 -15.78 16.92
CA GLN A 125 -33.80 -15.56 18.27
C GLN A 125 -33.37 -14.24 18.87
N VAL A 126 -32.12 -13.78 18.58
CA VAL A 126 -31.64 -12.48 19.08
C VAL A 126 -32.04 -11.35 18.14
N TRP A 127 -31.70 -11.44 16.86
CA TRP A 127 -31.97 -10.38 15.89
C TRP A 127 -33.35 -10.48 15.20
N LYS A 128 -34.05 -11.61 15.37
CA LYS A 128 -35.42 -11.83 14.90
C LYS A 128 -35.59 -11.83 13.38
N PHE A 129 -34.57 -12.25 12.61
CA PHE A 129 -34.77 -12.50 11.18
C PHE A 129 -35.88 -13.53 10.96
N PRO A 130 -36.82 -13.30 10.02
CA PRO A 130 -37.89 -14.25 9.70
C PRO A 130 -37.26 -15.54 9.11
N PRO A 131 -37.45 -16.72 9.74
CA PRO A 131 -36.85 -17.96 9.26
C PRO A 131 -37.23 -18.36 7.82
N ASN A 132 -38.43 -18.00 7.39
CA ASN A 132 -38.93 -18.28 6.04
C ASN A 132 -38.25 -17.49 4.94
N ARG A 133 -37.44 -16.45 5.28
CA ARG A 133 -36.63 -15.67 4.35
C ARG A 133 -35.17 -16.12 4.32
N LEU A 134 -34.80 -17.10 5.13
CA LEU A 134 -33.41 -17.57 5.24
C LEU A 134 -33.19 -18.79 4.34
N TYR A 135 -32.04 -18.81 3.69
CA TYR A 135 -31.53 -19.99 3.02
C TYR A 135 -30.12 -20.26 3.52
N ALA A 136 -29.77 -21.53 3.66
CA ALA A 136 -28.40 -21.97 3.95
C ALA A 136 -27.83 -22.67 2.73
N THR A 137 -26.55 -22.48 2.45
CA THR A 137 -25.86 -23.25 1.43
C THR A 137 -24.99 -24.34 2.06
N VAL A 138 -24.75 -25.42 1.32
CA VAL A 138 -23.83 -26.49 1.71
C VAL A 138 -22.95 -26.87 0.53
N TYR A 139 -21.71 -27.27 0.82
CA TYR A 139 -20.75 -27.64 -0.20
C TYR A 139 -21.16 -28.94 -0.90
N SER A 140 -21.21 -28.87 -2.23
CA SER A 140 -21.50 -29.99 -3.13
C SER A 140 -20.44 -30.02 -4.24
N PRO A 141 -19.44 -30.93 -4.19
CA PRO A 141 -18.33 -30.95 -5.14
C PRO A 141 -18.70 -31.45 -6.50
N ASP A 142 -18.04 -30.93 -7.52
CA ASP A 142 -18.00 -31.51 -8.86
C ASP A 142 -16.77 -32.41 -8.99
N LYS A 143 -16.94 -33.69 -8.75
CA LYS A 143 -15.86 -34.68 -8.81
C LYS A 143 -15.21 -34.81 -10.19
N THR A 144 -15.91 -34.41 -11.26
CA THR A 144 -15.37 -34.43 -12.61
C THR A 144 -14.31 -33.35 -12.83
N LYS A 145 -14.33 -32.29 -12.01
CA LYS A 145 -13.35 -31.19 -12.02
C LYS A 145 -12.25 -31.36 -10.97
N GLY A 146 -12.23 -32.48 -10.24
CA GLY A 146 -11.26 -32.71 -9.19
C GLY A 146 -11.46 -31.83 -7.96
N ASP A 147 -12.70 -31.44 -7.65
CA ASP A 147 -13.02 -30.63 -6.49
C ASP A 147 -12.60 -31.33 -5.19
N PRO A 148 -12.00 -30.61 -4.22
CA PRO A 148 -11.58 -31.19 -2.96
C PRO A 148 -12.78 -31.57 -2.10
N SER A 149 -12.58 -32.52 -1.17
CA SER A 149 -13.57 -32.95 -0.18
C SER A 149 -14.82 -33.64 -0.79
N GLU A 150 -15.70 -34.14 0.05
CA GLU A 150 -16.95 -34.78 -0.29
C GLU A 150 -18.11 -33.81 -0.05
N PHE A 151 -19.33 -34.24 -0.45
CA PHE A 151 -20.55 -33.50 -0.11
C PHE A 151 -20.64 -33.30 1.41
N ASP A 152 -20.97 -32.10 1.86
CA ASP A 152 -21.05 -31.77 3.27
C ASP A 152 -22.39 -32.20 3.87
N GLN A 153 -22.58 -33.53 4.00
CA GLN A 153 -23.79 -34.14 4.57
C GLN A 153 -24.05 -33.70 6.01
N GLU A 154 -22.99 -33.51 6.79
CA GLU A 154 -23.09 -33.12 8.20
C GLU A 154 -23.68 -31.71 8.35
N ALA A 155 -23.19 -30.74 7.57
CA ALA A 155 -23.76 -29.37 7.54
C ALA A 155 -25.21 -29.38 7.04
N TYR A 156 -25.51 -30.16 5.98
CA TYR A 156 -26.88 -30.34 5.49
C TYR A 156 -27.82 -30.81 6.58
N ASP A 157 -27.44 -31.83 7.33
CA ASP A 157 -28.29 -32.45 8.37
C ASP A 157 -28.56 -31.47 9.51
N PHE A 158 -27.56 -30.70 9.95
CA PHE A 158 -27.74 -29.68 11.00
C PHE A 158 -28.66 -28.55 10.53
N TRP A 159 -28.50 -28.04 9.32
CA TRP A 159 -29.40 -27.03 8.76
C TRP A 159 -30.83 -27.58 8.57
N ALA A 160 -30.94 -28.81 8.06
CA ALA A 160 -32.23 -29.46 7.87
C ALA A 160 -32.98 -29.61 9.20
N GLU A 161 -32.30 -29.88 10.28
CA GLU A 161 -32.91 -29.91 11.64
C GLU A 161 -33.47 -28.53 12.02
N LYS A 162 -32.71 -27.45 11.80
CA LYS A 162 -33.12 -26.09 12.15
C LYS A 162 -34.32 -25.63 11.33
N PHE A 163 -34.32 -25.84 10.02
CA PHE A 163 -35.45 -25.48 9.16
C PHE A 163 -36.69 -26.30 9.47
N ARG A 164 -36.57 -27.61 9.71
CA ARG A 164 -37.73 -28.43 10.13
C ARG A 164 -38.32 -27.96 11.48
N ALA A 165 -37.46 -27.63 12.44
CA ALA A 165 -37.91 -27.10 13.73
C ALA A 165 -38.63 -25.75 13.59
N ALA A 166 -38.34 -24.98 12.55
CA ALA A 166 -39.05 -23.75 12.18
C ALA A 166 -40.29 -23.99 11.31
N GLY A 167 -40.64 -25.24 11.00
CA GLY A 167 -41.78 -25.60 10.17
C GLY A 167 -41.55 -25.43 8.67
N LEU A 168 -40.29 -25.39 8.23
CA LEU A 168 -39.89 -25.13 6.84
C LEU A 168 -39.29 -26.41 6.20
N ASP A 169 -39.46 -26.52 4.86
CA ASP A 169 -38.94 -27.65 4.10
C ASP A 169 -37.41 -27.48 3.83
N PRO A 170 -36.56 -28.36 4.36
CA PRO A 170 -35.11 -28.27 4.12
C PRO A 170 -34.73 -28.40 2.64
N LYS A 171 -35.53 -29.08 1.82
CA LYS A 171 -35.24 -29.20 0.38
C LYS A 171 -35.34 -27.88 -0.38
N VAL A 172 -36.03 -26.89 0.23
CA VAL A 172 -36.17 -25.54 -0.31
C VAL A 172 -35.14 -24.59 0.29
N HIS A 173 -34.91 -24.75 1.61
CA HIS A 173 -34.12 -23.77 2.37
C HIS A 173 -32.63 -24.14 2.51
N VAL A 174 -32.20 -25.39 2.16
CA VAL A 174 -30.80 -25.78 2.11
C VAL A 174 -30.42 -26.00 0.64
N VAL A 175 -29.56 -25.14 0.11
CA VAL A 175 -29.17 -25.09 -1.30
C VAL A 175 -27.76 -25.60 -1.46
N ASN A 176 -27.52 -26.43 -2.49
CA ASN A 176 -26.19 -26.93 -2.81
C ASN A 176 -25.38 -25.87 -3.55
N GLY A 177 -24.13 -25.61 -3.10
CA GLY A 177 -23.19 -24.74 -3.76
C GLY A 177 -21.88 -25.46 -4.12
N GLY A 178 -21.31 -25.11 -5.25
CA GLY A 178 -20.06 -25.69 -5.74
C GLY A 178 -18.81 -25.11 -5.09
N LYS A 179 -17.64 -25.50 -5.62
CA LYS A 179 -16.33 -25.05 -5.13
C LYS A 179 -16.20 -23.52 -5.15
N LYS A 180 -16.78 -22.88 -6.16
CA LYS A 180 -16.70 -21.41 -6.29
C LYS A 180 -17.36 -20.68 -5.10
N ASP A 181 -18.49 -21.19 -4.63
CA ASP A 181 -19.33 -20.51 -3.64
C ASP A 181 -19.13 -21.11 -2.24
N ASN A 182 -18.98 -22.44 -2.13
CA ASN A 182 -18.97 -23.14 -0.85
C ASN A 182 -17.67 -23.88 -0.51
N PHE A 183 -16.52 -23.46 -1.09
CA PHE A 183 -15.21 -23.89 -0.65
C PHE A 183 -14.30 -22.67 -0.52
N TRP A 184 -14.18 -22.19 0.70
CA TRP A 184 -13.43 -20.96 0.97
C TRP A 184 -11.92 -21.20 1.06
N MET A 185 -11.15 -20.27 0.48
CA MET A 185 -9.69 -20.26 0.50
C MET A 185 -9.20 -18.84 0.80
N MET A 186 -8.28 -18.69 1.74
CA MET A 186 -7.70 -17.40 2.10
C MET A 186 -7.03 -16.69 0.92
N GLY A 187 -6.32 -17.46 0.12
CA GLY A 187 -5.59 -17.03 -1.08
C GLY A 187 -5.34 -18.23 -1.98
N ASP A 188 -4.26 -18.20 -2.76
CA ASP A 188 -3.83 -19.35 -3.55
C ASP A 188 -3.23 -20.46 -2.66
N THR A 189 -2.76 -20.10 -1.47
CA THR A 189 -2.23 -21.01 -0.44
C THR A 189 -2.77 -20.62 0.93
N GLY A 190 -2.72 -21.57 1.90
CA GLY A 190 -3.11 -21.35 3.28
C GLY A 190 -4.34 -22.14 3.73
N PRO A 191 -4.82 -21.89 4.96
CA PRO A 191 -5.97 -22.58 5.52
C PRO A 191 -7.21 -22.45 4.64
N CYS A 192 -7.94 -23.57 4.47
CA CYS A 192 -9.12 -23.63 3.61
C CYS A 192 -10.06 -24.76 4.03
N GLY A 193 -11.27 -24.75 3.50
CA GLY A 193 -12.24 -25.80 3.72
C GLY A 193 -13.62 -25.52 3.14
N PRO A 194 -14.51 -26.52 3.14
CA PRO A 194 -15.91 -26.31 2.78
C PRO A 194 -16.56 -25.28 3.69
N CYS A 195 -17.50 -24.53 3.15
CA CYS A 195 -18.24 -23.54 3.92
C CYS A 195 -19.73 -23.62 3.69
N SER A 196 -20.47 -22.96 4.56
CA SER A 196 -21.92 -22.85 4.53
C SER A 196 -22.29 -21.39 4.70
N GLU A 197 -23.02 -20.84 3.75
CA GLU A 197 -23.43 -19.43 3.76
C GLU A 197 -24.89 -19.31 4.19
N ILE A 198 -25.21 -18.21 4.84
CA ILE A 198 -26.58 -17.83 5.17
C ILE A 198 -26.98 -16.67 4.29
N HIS A 199 -28.01 -16.85 3.50
CA HIS A 199 -28.60 -15.87 2.59
C HIS A 199 -29.95 -15.40 3.10
N VAL A 200 -30.31 -14.17 2.79
CA VAL A 200 -31.59 -13.54 3.13
C VAL A 200 -32.31 -13.14 1.86
N ASP A 201 -33.55 -13.61 1.71
CA ASP A 201 -34.47 -13.20 0.66
C ASP A 201 -35.06 -11.82 0.99
N LEU A 202 -34.70 -10.83 0.19
CA LEU A 202 -35.07 -9.43 0.34
C LEU A 202 -36.25 -9.04 -0.58
N THR A 203 -36.74 -9.98 -1.39
CA THR A 203 -37.89 -9.71 -2.25
C THR A 203 -39.13 -9.33 -1.44
N PRO A 204 -40.04 -8.52 -1.97
CA PRO A 204 -41.31 -8.19 -1.28
C PRO A 204 -42.08 -9.44 -0.81
N GLN A 205 -42.11 -10.49 -1.64
CA GLN A 205 -42.84 -11.74 -1.35
C GLN A 205 -42.10 -12.61 -0.32
N GLY A 206 -40.77 -12.60 -0.31
CA GLY A 206 -39.90 -13.31 0.65
C GLY A 206 -39.90 -14.83 0.51
N ASP A 207 -40.24 -15.35 -0.67
CA ASP A 207 -40.23 -16.77 -0.99
C ASP A 207 -39.84 -17.00 -2.45
N THR A 208 -38.55 -16.94 -2.72
CA THR A 208 -37.97 -17.29 -4.03
C THR A 208 -37.68 -18.78 -4.15
N ARG A 209 -37.93 -19.57 -3.12
CA ARG A 209 -37.66 -21.02 -3.05
C ARG A 209 -36.18 -21.32 -3.35
N GLY A 210 -35.25 -20.48 -2.88
CA GLY A 210 -33.80 -20.61 -3.06
C GLY A 210 -33.26 -20.29 -4.47
N ARG A 211 -34.10 -19.90 -5.42
CA ARG A 211 -33.70 -19.67 -6.82
C ARG A 211 -32.76 -18.53 -7.04
N LEU A 212 -32.69 -17.56 -6.12
CA LEU A 212 -31.80 -16.40 -6.20
C LEU A 212 -30.51 -16.59 -5.41
N VAL A 213 -30.36 -17.68 -4.66
CA VAL A 213 -29.15 -17.98 -3.89
C VAL A 213 -27.97 -18.19 -4.85
N ASN A 214 -26.84 -17.53 -4.62
CA ASN A 214 -25.61 -17.57 -5.47
C ASN A 214 -25.81 -17.16 -6.93
N GLN A 215 -26.85 -16.32 -7.22
CA GLN A 215 -27.10 -15.80 -8.57
C GLN A 215 -26.62 -14.37 -8.78
N GLY A 216 -25.91 -13.77 -7.80
CA GLY A 216 -25.46 -12.37 -7.87
C GLY A 216 -26.60 -11.35 -7.81
N SER A 217 -27.77 -11.73 -7.27
CA SER A 217 -28.92 -10.86 -7.13
C SER A 217 -28.87 -10.05 -5.83
N ALA A 218 -29.07 -8.73 -5.92
CA ALA A 218 -29.23 -7.88 -4.74
C ALA A 218 -30.52 -8.18 -3.94
N GLU A 219 -31.44 -8.97 -4.50
CA GLU A 219 -32.68 -9.38 -3.83
C GLU A 219 -32.52 -10.65 -2.97
N CYS A 220 -31.36 -11.32 -3.02
CA CYS A 220 -31.06 -12.43 -2.13
C CYS A 220 -29.56 -12.45 -1.86
N ILE A 221 -29.13 -11.86 -0.75
CA ILE A 221 -27.73 -11.64 -0.44
C ILE A 221 -27.24 -12.55 0.68
N GLU A 222 -25.98 -12.98 0.54
CA GLU A 222 -25.23 -13.61 1.63
C GLU A 222 -24.98 -12.59 2.74
N ILE A 223 -25.27 -13.01 3.98
CA ILE A 223 -24.98 -12.19 5.18
C ILE A 223 -23.89 -12.79 6.04
N TRP A 224 -23.70 -14.12 6.03
CA TRP A 224 -22.75 -14.81 6.90
C TRP A 224 -22.18 -16.05 6.24
N ASN A 225 -20.86 -16.19 6.22
CA ASN A 225 -20.15 -17.39 5.76
C ASN A 225 -19.58 -18.15 6.97
N LEU A 226 -19.91 -19.42 7.11
CA LEU A 226 -19.40 -20.34 8.14
C LEU A 226 -18.41 -21.30 7.48
N VAL A 227 -17.12 -21.03 7.64
CA VAL A 227 -16.05 -21.83 7.03
C VAL A 227 -15.56 -22.91 7.99
N PHE A 228 -15.52 -24.15 7.52
CA PHE A 228 -15.06 -25.32 8.25
C PHE A 228 -13.65 -25.68 7.81
N ILE A 229 -12.67 -24.99 8.41
CA ILE A 229 -11.25 -25.09 8.08
C ILE A 229 -10.73 -26.48 8.44
N GLN A 230 -10.32 -27.25 7.43
CA GLN A 230 -9.85 -28.63 7.57
C GLN A 230 -8.57 -28.89 6.79
N PHE A 231 -8.22 -28.04 5.84
CA PHE A 231 -7.12 -28.24 4.91
C PHE A 231 -6.21 -27.02 4.85
N ASN A 232 -4.98 -27.27 4.40
CA ASN A 232 -4.06 -26.25 3.92
C ASN A 232 -3.91 -26.41 2.40
N ALA A 233 -4.15 -25.35 1.64
CA ALA A 233 -3.85 -25.29 0.21
C ALA A 233 -2.34 -25.08 0.03
N ASN A 234 -1.69 -25.98 -0.71
CA ASN A 234 -0.25 -25.96 -0.97
C ASN A 234 0.07 -25.23 -2.29
N PRO A 235 1.33 -24.74 -2.48
CA PRO A 235 1.73 -24.03 -3.71
C PRO A 235 1.63 -24.87 -4.99
N ASP A 236 1.64 -26.18 -4.86
CA ASP A 236 1.49 -27.14 -5.97
C ASP A 236 0.02 -27.41 -6.35
N GLY A 237 -0.93 -26.73 -5.68
CA GLY A 237 -2.38 -26.89 -5.90
C GLY A 237 -3.00 -28.09 -5.17
N THR A 238 -2.23 -28.83 -4.36
CA THR A 238 -2.75 -29.92 -3.52
C THR A 238 -3.32 -29.40 -2.21
N PHE A 239 -4.09 -30.25 -1.49
CA PHE A 239 -4.66 -29.95 -0.20
C PHE A 239 -4.17 -30.96 0.83
N SER A 240 -3.53 -30.47 1.88
CA SER A 240 -3.11 -31.31 3.02
C SER A 240 -4.05 -31.09 4.22
N PRO A 241 -4.44 -32.17 4.95
CA PRO A 241 -5.28 -32.01 6.13
C PRO A 241 -4.53 -31.27 7.25
N LEU A 242 -5.25 -30.42 7.98
CA LEU A 242 -4.72 -29.75 9.17
C LEU A 242 -4.70 -30.68 10.38
N PRO A 243 -3.85 -30.40 11.39
CA PRO A 243 -3.78 -31.19 12.63
C PRO A 243 -5.08 -31.24 13.44
N ALA A 244 -5.91 -30.19 13.33
CA ALA A 244 -7.21 -30.08 13.96
C ALA A 244 -8.24 -29.46 12.99
N LYS A 245 -9.51 -29.65 13.30
CA LYS A 245 -10.62 -28.98 12.59
C LYS A 245 -10.95 -27.68 13.30
N HIS A 246 -11.13 -26.62 12.54
CA HIS A 246 -11.36 -25.28 13.06
C HIS A 246 -12.62 -24.68 12.46
N VAL A 247 -13.15 -23.66 13.11
CA VAL A 247 -14.23 -22.82 12.58
C VAL A 247 -13.68 -21.42 12.35
N ASP A 248 -13.97 -20.89 11.18
CA ASP A 248 -13.78 -19.50 10.80
C ASP A 248 -15.10 -18.96 10.29
N THR A 249 -15.61 -17.89 10.84
CA THR A 249 -16.84 -17.29 10.32
C THR A 249 -16.68 -15.82 10.02
N GLY A 250 -17.34 -15.35 8.96
CA GLY A 250 -17.32 -13.95 8.56
C GLY A 250 -18.72 -13.47 8.18
N MET A 251 -19.26 -12.55 8.99
CA MET A 251 -20.53 -11.90 8.73
C MET A 251 -20.30 -10.47 8.24
N GLY A 252 -20.94 -10.08 7.14
CA GLY A 252 -20.94 -8.71 6.63
C GLY A 252 -21.75 -7.78 7.54
N PHE A 253 -21.08 -6.99 8.36
CA PHE A 253 -21.73 -6.09 9.31
C PHE A 253 -22.64 -5.07 8.63
N GLU A 254 -22.16 -4.44 7.55
CA GLU A 254 -22.94 -3.46 6.79
C GLU A 254 -24.17 -4.10 6.15
N ARG A 255 -24.06 -5.36 5.67
CA ARG A 255 -25.19 -6.10 5.07
C ARG A 255 -26.29 -6.36 6.11
N VAL A 256 -25.93 -6.89 7.27
CA VAL A 256 -26.88 -7.14 8.36
C VAL A 256 -27.53 -5.85 8.86
N THR A 257 -26.71 -4.80 9.05
CA THR A 257 -27.20 -3.48 9.48
C THR A 257 -28.17 -2.90 8.45
N GLY A 258 -27.82 -2.99 7.15
CA GLY A 258 -28.67 -2.56 6.04
C GLY A 258 -30.03 -3.25 6.06
N ILE A 259 -30.05 -4.57 6.21
CA ILE A 259 -31.30 -5.33 6.26
C ILE A 259 -32.15 -4.93 7.48
N ILE A 260 -31.59 -4.92 8.67
CA ILE A 260 -32.32 -4.62 9.91
C ILE A 260 -32.92 -3.21 9.88
N GLN A 261 -32.15 -2.22 9.46
CA GLN A 261 -32.58 -0.82 9.47
C GLN A 261 -33.52 -0.48 8.34
N ASN A 262 -33.25 -0.91 7.10
CA ASN A 262 -34.06 -0.59 5.94
C ASN A 262 -35.45 -1.30 5.99
N THR A 263 -35.48 -2.53 6.52
CA THR A 263 -36.74 -3.26 6.68
C THR A 263 -37.54 -2.83 7.91
N LYS A 264 -37.05 -1.85 8.68
CA LYS A 264 -37.65 -1.42 9.97
C LYS A 264 -37.91 -2.61 10.92
N GLY A 265 -36.91 -3.48 11.07
CA GLY A 265 -37.04 -4.69 11.86
C GLY A 265 -37.91 -5.75 11.19
N PHE A 266 -37.72 -5.95 9.89
CA PHE A 266 -38.36 -6.99 9.06
C PHE A 266 -39.88 -6.79 8.79
N THR A 267 -40.37 -5.56 8.89
CA THR A 267 -41.77 -5.22 8.64
C THR A 267 -42.05 -4.64 7.25
N ASP A 268 -40.98 -4.14 6.55
CA ASP A 268 -41.13 -3.48 5.25
C ASP A 268 -40.05 -3.95 4.27
N PHE A 269 -40.39 -4.74 3.27
CA PHE A 269 -39.51 -5.23 2.19
C PHE A 269 -39.88 -4.64 0.82
N ASN A 270 -40.72 -3.59 0.76
CA ASN A 270 -41.14 -3.01 -0.50
C ASN A 270 -40.21 -1.93 -1.03
N ARG A 271 -39.09 -1.67 -0.34
CA ARG A 271 -38.10 -0.69 -0.70
C ARG A 271 -36.79 -1.36 -1.07
N VAL A 272 -35.91 -0.65 -1.80
CA VAL A 272 -34.57 -1.09 -2.06
C VAL A 272 -33.81 -1.13 -0.73
N ILE A 273 -33.21 -2.27 -0.41
CA ILE A 273 -32.40 -2.46 0.78
C ILE A 273 -30.97 -2.15 0.43
N SER A 274 -30.37 -1.19 1.13
CA SER A 274 -29.03 -0.69 0.84
C SER A 274 -28.22 -0.50 2.11
N ASN A 275 -26.98 -0.96 2.11
CA ASN A 275 -26.03 -0.71 3.19
C ASN A 275 -25.81 0.80 3.40
N TYR A 276 -25.90 1.57 2.31
CA TYR A 276 -25.70 3.02 2.31
C TYR A 276 -26.84 3.81 2.99
N GLU A 277 -28.02 3.19 3.17
CA GLU A 277 -29.16 3.78 3.87
C GLU A 277 -29.17 3.42 5.37
N THR A 278 -28.01 3.51 6.02
CA THR A 278 -27.83 3.15 7.42
C THR A 278 -27.17 4.27 8.21
N ASP A 279 -27.19 4.15 9.54
CA ASP A 279 -26.48 5.03 10.46
C ASP A 279 -24.94 4.92 10.35
N VAL A 280 -24.42 3.93 9.62
CA VAL A 280 -22.99 3.82 9.28
C VAL A 280 -22.59 4.87 8.24
N PHE A 281 -23.41 5.12 7.22
CA PHE A 281 -23.09 6.00 6.10
C PHE A 281 -23.74 7.38 6.20
N ARG A 282 -24.92 7.49 6.87
CA ARG A 282 -25.68 8.74 6.93
C ARG A 282 -24.86 9.93 7.44
N PRO A 283 -24.01 9.83 8.49
CA PRO A 283 -23.19 10.96 8.94
C PRO A 283 -22.23 11.49 7.86
N LEU A 284 -21.66 10.61 7.05
CA LEU A 284 -20.83 10.99 5.92
C LEU A 284 -21.64 11.68 4.82
N PHE A 285 -22.82 11.14 4.49
CA PHE A 285 -23.71 11.73 3.50
C PHE A 285 -24.19 13.12 3.92
N ASP A 286 -24.57 13.31 5.18
CA ASP A 286 -24.98 14.62 5.71
C ASP A 286 -23.85 15.64 5.57
N ARG A 287 -22.60 15.20 5.77
CA ARG A 287 -21.43 16.06 5.59
C ARG A 287 -21.17 16.39 4.13
N ILE A 288 -21.30 15.41 3.22
CA ILE A 288 -21.15 15.60 1.78
C ILE A 288 -22.25 16.52 1.25
N GLU A 289 -23.51 16.32 1.67
CA GLU A 289 -24.64 17.20 1.33
C GLU A 289 -24.36 18.65 1.74
N LYS A 290 -23.88 18.84 2.97
CA LYS A 290 -23.54 20.19 3.48
C LYS A 290 -22.41 20.85 2.71
N LEU A 291 -21.41 20.09 2.24
CA LEU A 291 -20.25 20.62 1.52
C LEU A 291 -20.58 20.89 0.04
N SER A 292 -21.37 20.02 -0.61
CA SER A 292 -21.64 20.08 -2.05
C SER A 292 -22.91 20.87 -2.39
N GLY A 293 -23.84 21.01 -1.46
CA GLY A 293 -25.20 21.51 -1.72
C GLY A 293 -26.08 20.56 -2.52
N LYS A 294 -25.57 19.35 -2.87
CA LYS A 294 -26.31 18.28 -3.53
C LYS A 294 -26.97 17.37 -2.50
N ARG A 295 -28.03 16.65 -2.88
CA ARG A 295 -28.70 15.70 -2.00
C ARG A 295 -28.60 14.27 -2.53
N TYR A 296 -28.42 13.32 -1.63
CA TYR A 296 -28.48 11.90 -1.94
C TYR A 296 -29.93 11.47 -2.14
N GLY A 297 -30.25 10.90 -3.30
CA GLY A 297 -31.59 10.50 -3.71
C GLY A 297 -31.86 8.99 -3.66
N SER A 298 -30.85 8.18 -3.27
CA SER A 298 -30.96 6.71 -3.20
C SER A 298 -31.32 6.02 -4.52
N THR A 299 -30.95 6.64 -5.66
CA THR A 299 -31.14 6.02 -6.96
C THR A 299 -29.98 5.08 -7.32
N LEU A 300 -30.26 4.10 -8.18
CA LEU A 300 -29.24 3.18 -8.70
C LEU A 300 -29.08 3.35 -10.20
N PRO A 301 -27.84 3.27 -10.72
CA PRO A 301 -27.62 3.30 -12.15
C PRO A 301 -28.15 2.01 -12.80
N PRO A 302 -28.60 2.05 -14.07
CA PRO A 302 -28.87 0.84 -14.83
C PRO A 302 -27.65 -0.08 -14.89
N ALA A 303 -27.87 -1.40 -14.89
CA ALA A 303 -26.81 -2.39 -14.94
C ALA A 303 -25.79 -2.11 -16.07
N GLY A 304 -24.52 -2.16 -15.74
CA GLY A 304 -23.41 -1.90 -16.69
C GLY A 304 -23.16 -0.42 -17.00
N THR A 305 -23.80 0.51 -16.28
CA THR A 305 -23.57 1.96 -16.43
C THR A 305 -23.11 2.59 -15.10
N THR A 306 -22.56 3.80 -15.18
CA THR A 306 -22.19 4.60 -14.00
C THR A 306 -23.19 5.71 -13.70
N GLY A 307 -24.38 5.62 -14.28
CA GLY A 307 -25.48 6.57 -14.14
C GLY A 307 -25.84 7.24 -15.46
N THR A 308 -27.12 7.22 -15.80
CA THR A 308 -27.70 7.83 -17.02
C THR A 308 -28.33 9.19 -16.73
N THR A 309 -28.87 9.36 -15.53
CA THR A 309 -29.45 10.63 -15.07
C THR A 309 -28.47 11.39 -14.17
N GLU A 310 -28.67 12.69 -14.01
CA GLU A 310 -27.83 13.52 -13.12
C GLU A 310 -27.94 13.04 -11.67
N GLN A 311 -29.15 12.66 -11.20
CA GLN A 311 -29.33 12.16 -9.83
C GLN A 311 -28.60 10.82 -9.60
N GLU A 312 -28.64 9.90 -10.56
CA GLU A 312 -27.88 8.64 -10.47
C GLU A 312 -26.39 8.88 -10.34
N LYS A 313 -25.81 9.83 -11.11
CA LYS A 313 -24.40 10.20 -11.03
C LYS A 313 -24.04 10.83 -9.68
N ILE A 314 -24.93 11.68 -9.16
CA ILE A 314 -24.78 12.26 -7.81
C ILE A 314 -24.75 11.12 -6.78
N ASP A 315 -25.70 10.20 -6.82
CA ASP A 315 -25.83 9.14 -5.84
C ASP A 315 -24.65 8.14 -5.89
N VAL A 316 -24.16 7.81 -7.08
CA VAL A 316 -22.95 7.03 -7.27
C VAL A 316 -21.75 7.74 -6.63
N ALA A 317 -21.63 9.06 -6.84
CA ALA A 317 -20.53 9.83 -6.27
C ALA A 317 -20.60 9.85 -4.73
N PHE A 318 -21.77 9.98 -4.14
CA PHE A 318 -21.95 9.90 -2.69
C PHE A 318 -21.47 8.56 -2.13
N ARG A 319 -21.90 7.46 -2.72
CA ARG A 319 -21.54 6.11 -2.28
C ARG A 319 -20.03 5.86 -2.39
N VAL A 320 -19.44 6.22 -3.54
CA VAL A 320 -17.99 6.05 -3.76
C VAL A 320 -17.18 6.88 -2.76
N ILE A 321 -17.52 8.16 -2.58
CA ILE A 321 -16.81 9.05 -1.65
C ILE A 321 -16.89 8.55 -0.22
N ALA A 322 -18.08 8.12 0.23
CA ALA A 322 -18.28 7.65 1.59
C ALA A 322 -17.61 6.29 1.87
N ASP A 323 -17.58 5.40 0.91
CA ASP A 323 -16.84 4.15 1.02
C ASP A 323 -15.32 4.40 1.07
N HIS A 324 -14.82 5.19 0.13
CA HIS A 324 -13.39 5.38 -0.05
C HIS A 324 -12.74 6.17 1.09
N ILE A 325 -13.45 7.10 1.73
CA ILE A 325 -12.91 7.79 2.92
C ILE A 325 -12.72 6.81 4.08
N ARG A 326 -13.60 5.81 4.24
CA ARG A 326 -13.43 4.76 5.25
C ARG A 326 -12.15 3.96 4.98
N THR A 327 -11.99 3.49 3.75
CA THR A 327 -10.81 2.71 3.33
C THR A 327 -9.51 3.44 3.58
N LEU A 328 -9.42 4.69 3.10
CA LEU A 328 -8.20 5.49 3.21
C LEU A 328 -7.89 5.85 4.66
N SER A 329 -8.89 6.28 5.41
CA SER A 329 -8.69 6.74 6.78
C SER A 329 -8.17 5.62 7.68
N PHE A 330 -8.77 4.44 7.63
CA PHE A 330 -8.33 3.32 8.45
C PHE A 330 -6.99 2.74 8.00
N ALA A 331 -6.74 2.65 6.69
CA ALA A 331 -5.45 2.18 6.19
C ALA A 331 -4.30 3.13 6.55
N ILE A 332 -4.51 4.45 6.46
CA ILE A 332 -3.50 5.45 6.85
C ILE A 332 -3.32 5.44 8.37
N ALA A 333 -4.39 5.34 9.16
CA ALA A 333 -4.30 5.21 10.61
C ALA A 333 -3.50 3.98 11.04
N ASP A 334 -3.59 2.89 10.28
CA ASP A 334 -2.79 1.66 10.49
C ASP A 334 -1.35 1.77 9.92
N GLY A 335 -0.99 2.88 9.27
CA GLY A 335 0.37 3.19 8.81
C GLY A 335 0.65 2.97 7.32
N VAL A 336 -0.37 2.65 6.51
CA VAL A 336 -0.20 2.55 5.05
C VAL A 336 -0.32 3.93 4.42
N ILE A 337 0.76 4.42 3.82
CA ILE A 337 0.77 5.74 3.16
C ILE A 337 0.57 5.56 1.64
N PRO A 338 -0.27 6.41 0.98
CA PRO A 338 -0.39 6.42 -0.47
C PRO A 338 0.96 6.58 -1.16
N SER A 339 1.24 5.73 -2.15
CA SER A 339 2.53 5.71 -2.87
C SER A 339 2.36 5.21 -4.30
N ASN A 340 3.46 5.02 -5.05
CA ASN A 340 3.44 4.52 -6.42
C ASN A 340 3.51 2.98 -6.52
N GLU A 341 3.70 2.28 -5.41
CA GLU A 341 3.92 0.83 -5.39
C GLU A 341 3.13 0.15 -4.29
N GLY A 342 2.90 -1.16 -4.44
CA GLY A 342 2.31 -2.03 -3.44
C GLY A 342 0.98 -1.53 -2.88
N ARG A 343 0.81 -1.63 -1.56
CA ARG A 343 -0.39 -1.19 -0.82
C ARG A 343 -0.69 0.29 -1.03
N GLY A 344 0.35 1.13 -1.00
CA GLY A 344 0.21 2.57 -1.17
C GLY A 344 -0.32 2.97 -2.55
N TYR A 345 0.00 2.22 -3.60
CA TYR A 345 -0.57 2.43 -4.93
C TYR A 345 -2.08 2.20 -4.95
N VAL A 346 -2.55 1.15 -4.27
CA VAL A 346 -3.99 0.86 -4.17
C VAL A 346 -4.70 2.01 -3.45
N LEU A 347 -4.15 2.50 -2.33
CA LEU A 347 -4.74 3.64 -1.62
C LEU A 347 -4.76 4.91 -2.49
N ARG A 348 -3.68 5.18 -3.23
CA ARG A 348 -3.62 6.32 -4.15
C ARG A 348 -4.67 6.21 -5.25
N ARG A 349 -4.90 5.00 -5.78
CA ARG A 349 -5.95 4.72 -6.76
C ARG A 349 -7.34 5.01 -6.20
N ILE A 350 -7.64 4.55 -4.98
CA ILE A 350 -8.91 4.79 -4.27
C ILE A 350 -9.13 6.29 -4.05
N LEU A 351 -8.11 7.01 -3.56
CA LEU A 351 -8.19 8.46 -3.36
C LEU A 351 -8.51 9.20 -4.68
N ARG A 352 -7.78 8.89 -5.73
CA ARG A 352 -7.98 9.53 -7.04
C ARG A 352 -9.37 9.26 -7.61
N ARG A 353 -9.90 8.04 -7.39
CA ARG A 353 -11.28 7.70 -7.77
C ARG A 353 -12.29 8.55 -7.00
N ALA A 354 -12.15 8.68 -5.68
CA ALA A 354 -13.03 9.52 -4.87
C ALA A 354 -13.01 11.00 -5.29
N VAL A 355 -11.80 11.55 -5.51
CA VAL A 355 -11.63 12.95 -5.94
C VAL A 355 -12.23 13.18 -7.34
N ARG A 356 -12.10 12.21 -8.25
CA ARG A 356 -12.74 12.28 -9.58
C ARG A 356 -14.26 12.30 -9.46
N TYR A 357 -14.85 11.47 -8.61
CA TYR A 357 -16.31 11.50 -8.37
C TYR A 357 -16.74 12.80 -7.66
N GLY A 358 -15.86 13.42 -6.89
CA GLY A 358 -16.08 14.74 -6.32
C GLY A 358 -16.37 15.82 -7.37
N ARG A 359 -15.81 15.70 -8.60
CA ARG A 359 -16.13 16.60 -9.72
C ARG A 359 -17.62 16.56 -10.11
N SER A 360 -18.25 15.40 -10.02
CA SER A 360 -19.70 15.25 -10.27
C SER A 360 -20.56 15.96 -9.23
N LEU A 361 -20.00 16.23 -8.05
CA LEU A 361 -20.65 17.02 -7.00
C LEU A 361 -20.25 18.51 -7.01
N GLY A 362 -19.39 18.93 -7.95
CA GLY A 362 -18.94 20.31 -8.10
C GLY A 362 -17.71 20.69 -7.26
N PHE A 363 -17.01 19.71 -6.68
CA PHE A 363 -15.79 20.01 -5.94
C PHE A 363 -14.58 20.18 -6.87
N HIS A 364 -13.98 21.35 -6.86
CA HIS A 364 -12.73 21.67 -7.57
C HIS A 364 -11.54 21.89 -6.62
N GLU A 365 -11.84 22.26 -5.37
CA GLU A 365 -10.88 22.39 -4.28
C GLU A 365 -10.85 21.15 -3.41
N PRO A 366 -9.79 20.92 -2.61
CA PRO A 366 -9.70 19.81 -1.67
C PRO A 366 -10.87 19.77 -0.68
N PHE A 367 -11.57 18.68 -0.65
CA PHE A 367 -12.76 18.48 0.20
C PHE A 367 -12.75 17.17 0.96
N PHE A 368 -12.08 16.16 0.39
CA PHE A 368 -12.21 14.78 0.81
C PHE A 368 -11.68 14.55 2.24
N TYR A 369 -10.55 15.18 2.58
CA TYR A 369 -9.99 15.15 3.93
C TYR A 369 -10.96 15.65 5.02
N LYS A 370 -11.91 16.55 4.67
CA LYS A 370 -12.91 17.11 5.60
C LYS A 370 -13.93 16.09 6.11
N LEU A 371 -13.89 14.86 5.60
CA LEU A 371 -14.77 13.78 6.01
C LEU A 371 -14.12 12.91 7.11
N VAL A 372 -12.82 13.02 7.33
CA VAL A 372 -12.07 12.20 8.30
C VAL A 372 -12.56 12.42 9.72
N SER A 373 -12.79 13.68 10.12
CA SER A 373 -13.31 14.02 11.45
C SER A 373 -14.68 13.36 11.70
N VAL A 374 -15.58 13.34 10.70
CA VAL A 374 -16.89 12.67 10.83
C VAL A 374 -16.73 11.18 11.08
N LEU A 375 -15.75 10.56 10.40
CA LEU A 375 -15.45 9.14 10.57
C LEU A 375 -14.85 8.85 11.95
N ALA A 376 -13.93 9.71 12.43
CA ALA A 376 -13.35 9.61 13.76
C ALA A 376 -14.41 9.71 14.87
N ASP A 377 -15.42 10.56 14.66
CA ASP A 377 -16.55 10.70 15.59
C ASP A 377 -17.47 9.46 15.60
N SER A 378 -17.83 8.94 14.42
CA SER A 378 -18.79 7.85 14.27
C SER A 378 -18.20 6.46 14.57
N MET A 379 -16.93 6.20 14.22
CA MET A 379 -16.31 4.88 14.33
C MET A 379 -15.16 4.82 15.36
N GLY A 380 -14.69 5.94 15.87
CA GLY A 380 -13.53 6.01 16.76
C GLY A 380 -13.75 5.45 18.18
N GLN A 381 -14.97 5.02 18.55
CA GLN A 381 -15.20 4.24 19.77
C GLN A 381 -14.85 2.77 19.57
N VAL A 382 -15.07 2.25 18.39
CA VAL A 382 -14.80 0.85 18.03
C VAL A 382 -13.36 0.68 17.57
N PHE A 383 -12.86 1.64 16.82
CA PHE A 383 -11.51 1.66 16.25
C PHE A 383 -10.77 2.92 16.70
N PRO A 384 -10.20 2.91 17.91
CA PRO A 384 -9.66 4.11 18.54
C PRO A 384 -8.48 4.74 17.80
N GLU A 385 -7.78 3.98 16.94
CA GLU A 385 -6.67 4.45 16.14
C GLU A 385 -7.06 5.59 15.19
N ILE A 386 -8.29 5.58 14.64
CA ILE A 386 -8.72 6.67 13.75
C ILE A 386 -8.89 7.98 14.50
N ARG A 387 -9.37 7.93 15.75
CA ARG A 387 -9.51 9.11 16.60
C ARG A 387 -8.14 9.62 17.05
N ALA A 388 -7.23 8.71 17.41
CA ALA A 388 -5.89 9.06 17.88
C ALA A 388 -5.02 9.70 16.78
N LYS A 389 -5.28 9.38 15.50
CA LYS A 389 -4.45 9.83 14.37
C LYS A 389 -5.22 10.67 13.34
N HIS A 390 -6.42 11.19 13.67
CA HIS A 390 -7.26 11.86 12.68
C HIS A 390 -6.56 13.03 11.97
N GLU A 391 -5.80 13.86 12.71
CA GLU A 391 -5.07 15.00 12.14
C GLU A 391 -4.02 14.53 11.10
N HIS A 392 -3.27 13.48 11.44
CA HIS A 392 -2.32 12.88 10.49
C HIS A 392 -3.00 12.33 9.23
N VAL A 393 -4.15 11.65 9.41
CA VAL A 393 -4.94 11.12 8.29
C VAL A 393 -5.46 12.25 7.40
N GLU A 394 -5.98 13.33 8.01
CA GLU A 394 -6.44 14.53 7.30
C GLU A 394 -5.30 15.15 6.47
N GLU A 395 -4.12 15.34 7.07
CA GLU A 395 -2.95 15.91 6.39
C GLU A 395 -2.51 15.06 5.20
N VAL A 396 -2.41 13.74 5.37
CA VAL A 396 -2.00 12.82 4.29
C VAL A 396 -3.00 12.86 3.14
N ILE A 397 -4.30 12.79 3.43
CA ILE A 397 -5.34 12.82 2.40
C ILE A 397 -5.36 14.17 1.70
N GLN A 398 -5.33 15.28 2.44
CA GLN A 398 -5.32 16.62 1.87
C GLN A 398 -4.17 16.83 0.90
N ARG A 399 -2.95 16.46 1.30
CA ARG A 399 -1.75 16.58 0.47
C ARG A 399 -1.84 15.78 -0.82
N GLU A 400 -2.30 14.53 -0.76
CA GLU A 400 -2.46 13.69 -1.95
C GLU A 400 -3.58 14.24 -2.87
N GLU A 401 -4.66 14.76 -2.30
CA GLU A 401 -5.76 15.39 -3.02
C GLU A 401 -5.30 16.66 -3.74
N GLU A 402 -4.57 17.56 -3.06
CA GLU A 402 -3.99 18.77 -3.64
C GLU A 402 -3.02 18.46 -4.80
N ALA A 403 -2.15 17.46 -4.60
CA ALA A 403 -1.23 17.03 -5.63
C ALA A 403 -1.95 16.47 -6.86
N PHE A 404 -3.03 15.72 -6.63
CA PHE A 404 -3.80 15.13 -7.73
C PHE A 404 -4.67 16.16 -8.45
N ASN A 405 -5.29 17.10 -7.75
CA ASN A 405 -6.12 18.16 -8.34
C ASN A 405 -5.35 18.98 -9.40
N LYS A 406 -4.05 19.24 -9.18
CA LYS A 406 -3.18 19.95 -10.15
C LYS A 406 -3.08 19.24 -11.52
N THR A 407 -3.25 17.93 -11.55
CA THR A 407 -3.12 17.12 -12.78
C THR A 407 -4.46 16.61 -13.30
N LEU A 408 -5.47 16.52 -12.43
CA LEU A 408 -6.77 15.92 -12.74
C LEU A 408 -7.51 16.67 -13.84
N ASP A 409 -7.72 17.97 -13.67
CA ASP A 409 -8.49 18.77 -14.62
C ASP A 409 -7.83 18.82 -15.99
N ARG A 410 -6.48 18.89 -16.01
CA ARG A 410 -5.69 18.79 -17.25
C ARG A 410 -5.84 17.42 -17.91
N GLY A 411 -5.77 16.35 -17.12
CA GLY A 411 -5.92 14.96 -17.61
C GLY A 411 -7.32 14.72 -18.19
N ILE A 412 -8.35 15.21 -17.49
CA ILE A 412 -9.73 15.15 -17.99
C ILE A 412 -9.85 15.90 -19.33
N GLY A 413 -9.35 17.14 -19.40
CA GLY A 413 -9.39 17.93 -20.63
C GLY A 413 -8.67 17.26 -21.80
N LEU A 414 -7.50 16.66 -21.57
CA LEU A 414 -6.77 15.90 -22.59
C LEU A 414 -7.51 14.65 -23.05
N PHE A 415 -8.10 13.93 -22.08
CA PHE A 415 -8.91 12.76 -22.40
C PHE A 415 -10.10 13.16 -23.30
N GLU A 416 -10.84 14.19 -22.92
CA GLU A 416 -12.05 14.65 -23.63
C GLU A 416 -11.74 15.17 -25.04
N ASN A 417 -10.73 15.99 -25.18
CA ASN A 417 -10.47 16.75 -26.42
C ASN A 417 -9.55 16.00 -27.40
N GLU A 418 -8.60 15.21 -26.90
CA GLU A 418 -7.64 14.52 -27.76
C GLU A 418 -7.88 13.01 -27.83
N VAL A 419 -7.87 12.33 -26.67
CA VAL A 419 -7.84 10.86 -26.62
C VAL A 419 -9.17 10.25 -27.06
N PHE A 420 -10.28 10.79 -26.57
CA PHE A 420 -11.63 10.36 -26.93
C PHE A 420 -11.90 10.56 -28.43
N ALA A 421 -11.61 11.76 -28.95
CA ALA A 421 -11.77 12.07 -30.35
C ALA A 421 -10.87 11.17 -31.25
N ASN A 422 -9.62 10.90 -30.81
CA ASN A 422 -8.71 10.01 -31.54
C ASN A 422 -9.24 8.57 -31.61
N ALA A 423 -9.76 8.02 -30.51
CA ALA A 423 -10.35 6.69 -30.49
C ALA A 423 -11.51 6.55 -31.49
N LEU A 424 -12.40 7.56 -31.56
CA LEU A 424 -13.49 7.59 -32.55
C LEU A 424 -12.99 7.68 -33.98
N LYS A 425 -11.97 8.51 -34.26
CA LYS A 425 -11.35 8.61 -35.59
C LYS A 425 -10.72 7.31 -36.04
N VAL A 426 -10.01 6.63 -35.16
CA VAL A 426 -9.36 5.34 -35.45
C VAL A 426 -10.42 4.29 -35.76
N ALA A 427 -11.48 4.18 -34.95
CA ALA A 427 -12.57 3.24 -35.16
C ALA A 427 -13.32 3.54 -36.49
N ALA A 428 -13.67 4.82 -36.76
CA ALA A 428 -14.32 5.22 -38.00
C ALA A 428 -13.48 4.83 -39.23
N ARG A 429 -12.19 5.12 -39.18
CA ARG A 429 -11.27 4.81 -40.28
C ARG A 429 -11.18 3.29 -40.56
N SER A 430 -11.25 2.45 -39.50
CA SER A 430 -11.27 0.98 -39.66
C SER A 430 -12.53 0.46 -40.33
N GLU A 431 -13.61 1.23 -40.33
CA GLU A 431 -14.90 0.92 -40.97
C GLU A 431 -15.09 1.65 -42.31
N GLY A 432 -14.05 2.34 -42.82
CA GLY A 432 -14.14 3.11 -44.07
C GLY A 432 -14.97 4.40 -43.95
N VAL A 433 -15.10 4.94 -42.74
CA VAL A 433 -15.80 6.20 -42.46
C VAL A 433 -14.75 7.30 -42.21
N ASP A 434 -14.81 8.35 -43.01
CA ASP A 434 -13.98 9.55 -42.80
C ASP A 434 -14.58 10.45 -41.73
N THR A 435 -13.71 11.10 -40.93
CA THR A 435 -14.13 12.00 -39.88
C THR A 435 -13.53 13.41 -40.04
N GLY A 436 -14.35 14.44 -39.88
CA GLY A 436 -13.96 15.85 -39.84
C GLY A 436 -14.30 16.45 -38.47
N LEU A 437 -13.35 17.17 -37.87
CA LEU A 437 -13.58 17.93 -36.62
C LEU A 437 -13.85 19.39 -37.03
N HIS A 438 -15.01 19.93 -36.64
CA HIS A 438 -15.38 21.31 -36.84
C HIS A 438 -15.49 22.01 -35.49
N SER A 439 -14.80 23.17 -35.38
CA SER A 439 -14.97 24.11 -34.28
C SER A 439 -15.56 25.40 -34.82
N GLU A 440 -16.60 25.90 -34.16
CA GLU A 440 -17.07 27.26 -34.51
C GLU A 440 -16.05 28.33 -34.09
N MET A 441 -15.77 29.24 -34.95
CA MET A 441 -14.87 30.37 -34.72
C MET A 441 -15.68 31.53 -34.15
N ARG A 442 -15.39 31.97 -32.92
CA ARG A 442 -15.88 33.26 -32.41
C ARG A 442 -14.77 34.30 -32.48
N GLY A 443 -15.01 35.39 -33.25
CA GLY A 443 -14.08 36.48 -33.31
C GLY A 443 -12.69 36.16 -33.85
N GLY A 444 -12.57 35.16 -34.76
CA GLY A 444 -11.29 34.78 -35.39
C GLY A 444 -10.40 33.88 -34.51
N ARG A 445 -10.90 33.39 -33.35
CA ARG A 445 -10.23 32.39 -32.50
C ARG A 445 -11.14 31.19 -32.32
N PRO A 446 -10.58 29.95 -32.20
CA PRO A 446 -11.37 28.77 -31.82
C PRO A 446 -12.07 29.01 -30.47
N SER A 447 -13.37 28.73 -30.43
CA SER A 447 -14.11 28.79 -29.16
C SER A 447 -13.54 27.78 -28.19
N MET A 448 -13.33 28.14 -26.93
CA MET A 448 -12.98 27.23 -25.86
C MET A 448 -14.21 26.55 -25.26
N ASP A 449 -15.43 26.91 -25.67
CA ASP A 449 -16.67 26.29 -25.25
C ASP A 449 -16.83 24.91 -25.93
N GLU A 450 -16.76 23.86 -25.19
CA GLU A 450 -16.84 22.44 -25.62
C GLU A 450 -18.17 22.12 -26.34
N GLU A 451 -19.24 22.85 -26.04
CA GLU A 451 -20.56 22.67 -26.66
C GLU A 451 -20.60 23.01 -28.15
N MET A 452 -19.59 23.73 -28.64
CA MET A 452 -19.53 24.25 -30.04
C MET A 452 -18.70 23.34 -30.98
N HIS A 453 -18.20 22.20 -30.49
CA HIS A 453 -17.44 21.28 -31.33
C HIS A 453 -18.33 20.15 -31.83
N THR A 454 -18.26 19.89 -33.14
CA THR A 454 -18.96 18.78 -33.78
C THR A 454 -17.96 17.86 -34.52
N MET A 455 -18.32 16.60 -34.65
CA MET A 455 -17.61 15.66 -35.49
C MET A 455 -18.49 15.17 -36.62
N GLU A 456 -18.07 15.42 -37.85
CA GLU A 456 -18.72 14.88 -39.05
C GLU A 456 -18.19 13.46 -39.33
N PHE A 457 -19.10 12.58 -39.75
CA PHE A 457 -18.83 11.25 -40.25
C PHE A 457 -19.30 11.16 -41.71
N ARG A 458 -18.38 10.74 -42.59
CA ARG A 458 -18.64 10.69 -44.04
C ARG A 458 -18.25 9.32 -44.62
N VAL A 459 -19.05 8.82 -45.55
CA VAL A 459 -18.70 7.67 -46.39
C VAL A 459 -18.51 8.21 -47.81
N GLY A 460 -17.29 8.29 -48.27
CA GLY A 460 -16.93 9.00 -49.48
C GLY A 460 -17.31 10.51 -49.38
N ARG A 461 -18.17 10.98 -50.31
CA ARG A 461 -18.66 12.38 -50.29
C ARG A 461 -19.93 12.60 -49.49
N GLN A 462 -20.58 11.51 -48.99
CA GLN A 462 -21.87 11.60 -48.31
C GLN A 462 -21.65 11.80 -46.81
N LEU A 463 -22.29 12.85 -46.25
CA LEU A 463 -22.37 13.06 -44.82
C LEU A 463 -23.35 12.03 -44.21
N VAL A 464 -22.87 11.18 -43.28
CA VAL A 464 -23.68 10.17 -42.59
C VAL A 464 -24.23 10.72 -41.28
N ALA A 465 -23.41 11.45 -40.53
CA ALA A 465 -23.81 12.12 -39.30
C ALA A 465 -22.93 13.34 -39.01
N ASN A 466 -23.49 14.30 -38.27
CA ASN A 466 -22.76 15.41 -37.66
C ASN A 466 -23.20 15.44 -36.18
N LEU A 467 -22.32 15.03 -35.27
CA LEU A 467 -22.65 14.88 -33.86
C LEU A 467 -21.83 15.86 -33.02
N SER A 468 -22.51 16.53 -32.10
CA SER A 468 -21.84 17.34 -31.08
C SER A 468 -21.02 16.46 -30.11
N PHE A 469 -20.03 17.06 -29.47
CA PHE A 469 -19.24 16.31 -28.46
C PHE A 469 -20.11 15.81 -27.31
N GLN A 470 -21.17 16.52 -26.94
CA GLN A 470 -22.13 16.03 -25.95
C GLN A 470 -22.86 14.76 -26.42
N GLU A 471 -23.28 14.72 -27.68
CA GLU A 471 -23.89 13.52 -28.27
C GLU A 471 -22.93 12.36 -28.39
N LEU A 472 -21.68 12.65 -28.77
CA LEU A 472 -20.63 11.62 -28.81
C LEU A 472 -20.34 11.03 -27.43
N ARG A 473 -20.25 11.87 -26.39
CA ARG A 473 -20.07 11.45 -24.99
C ARG A 473 -21.26 10.63 -24.46
N SER A 474 -22.46 10.89 -24.94
CA SER A 474 -23.65 10.09 -24.60
C SER A 474 -23.74 8.75 -25.32
N GLY A 475 -22.72 8.40 -26.10
CA GLY A 475 -22.64 7.12 -26.84
C GLY A 475 -23.36 7.11 -28.17
N LYS A 476 -23.90 8.25 -28.68
CA LYS A 476 -24.57 8.32 -30.00
C LYS A 476 -23.67 7.97 -31.19
N TRP A 477 -22.35 7.91 -31.00
CA TRP A 477 -21.41 7.37 -31.99
C TRP A 477 -21.78 5.96 -32.47
N ASN A 478 -22.48 5.16 -31.64
CA ASN A 478 -22.94 3.80 -31.98
C ASN A 478 -23.99 3.77 -33.11
N GLN A 479 -24.58 4.90 -33.44
CA GLN A 479 -25.47 5.03 -34.60
C GLN A 479 -24.71 5.06 -35.92
N VAL A 480 -23.39 5.32 -35.86
CA VAL A 480 -22.51 5.48 -37.02
C VAL A 480 -21.46 4.38 -37.09
N LEU A 481 -20.89 3.99 -35.96
CA LEU A 481 -19.84 2.98 -35.87
C LEU A 481 -20.42 1.66 -35.34
N ARG A 482 -20.03 0.55 -35.99
CA ARG A 482 -20.46 -0.81 -35.62
C ARG A 482 -19.60 -1.40 -34.51
N ASN A 483 -18.30 -1.09 -34.54
CA ASN A 483 -17.36 -1.60 -33.55
C ASN A 483 -17.22 -0.60 -32.38
N VAL A 484 -17.09 -1.14 -31.17
CA VAL A 484 -16.81 -0.33 -29.99
C VAL A 484 -15.41 0.28 -30.11
N PRO A 485 -15.29 1.64 -30.15
CA PRO A 485 -13.99 2.30 -30.23
C PRO A 485 -13.10 1.96 -29.05
N SER A 486 -11.79 1.85 -29.31
CA SER A 486 -10.80 1.58 -28.27
C SER A 486 -9.79 2.71 -28.20
N ILE A 487 -9.52 3.18 -26.98
CA ILE A 487 -8.40 4.06 -26.71
C ILE A 487 -7.11 3.28 -26.91
N LEU A 488 -6.19 3.83 -27.69
CA LEU A 488 -4.92 3.17 -27.97
C LEU A 488 -4.05 3.11 -26.71
N GLY A 489 -3.30 2.01 -26.54
CA GLY A 489 -2.34 1.87 -25.46
C GLY A 489 -1.31 3.02 -25.41
N THR A 490 -0.92 3.56 -26.57
CA THR A 490 -0.04 4.74 -26.70
C THR A 490 -0.65 6.02 -26.13
N ASP A 491 -1.94 6.23 -26.33
CA ASP A 491 -2.64 7.43 -25.82
C ASP A 491 -2.85 7.32 -24.31
N ALA A 492 -3.24 6.13 -23.82
CA ALA A 492 -3.35 5.84 -22.40
C ALA A 492 -1.98 5.97 -21.69
N PHE A 493 -0.90 5.50 -22.33
CA PHE A 493 0.45 5.64 -21.82
C PHE A 493 0.91 7.10 -21.79
N LYS A 494 0.62 7.90 -22.80
CA LYS A 494 0.91 9.33 -22.82
C LYS A 494 0.20 10.08 -21.70
N LEU A 495 -1.09 9.77 -21.44
CA LEU A 495 -1.83 10.32 -20.31
C LEU A 495 -1.16 9.98 -18.97
N TYR A 496 -0.69 8.75 -18.81
CA TYR A 496 -0.02 8.29 -17.59
C TYR A 496 1.37 8.89 -17.42
N ASP A 497 2.25 8.68 -18.40
CA ASP A 497 3.69 8.99 -18.31
C ASP A 497 3.96 10.51 -18.33
N THR A 498 3.28 11.23 -19.23
CA THR A 498 3.55 12.66 -19.44
C THR A 498 2.71 13.56 -18.53
N TYR A 499 1.48 13.13 -18.23
CA TYR A 499 0.52 13.98 -17.53
C TYR A 499 0.12 13.46 -16.15
N GLY A 500 0.64 12.29 -15.75
CA GLY A 500 0.36 11.69 -14.44
C GLY A 500 -1.10 11.23 -14.27
N PHE A 501 -1.85 11.08 -15.38
CA PHE A 501 -3.24 10.66 -15.35
C PHE A 501 -3.34 9.13 -15.37
N PRO A 502 -3.85 8.50 -14.30
CA PRO A 502 -3.75 7.04 -14.13
C PRO A 502 -4.57 6.25 -15.15
N LEU A 503 -4.09 5.04 -15.46
CA LEU A 503 -4.76 4.13 -16.38
C LEU A 503 -6.19 3.80 -15.96
N ASP A 504 -6.41 3.52 -14.69
CA ASP A 504 -7.72 3.17 -14.13
C ASP A 504 -8.77 4.28 -14.28
N LEU A 505 -8.34 5.54 -14.20
CA LEU A 505 -9.23 6.67 -14.53
C LEU A 505 -9.48 6.78 -16.04
N THR A 506 -8.47 6.47 -16.85
CA THR A 506 -8.64 6.38 -18.31
C THR A 506 -9.65 5.29 -18.65
N GLU A 507 -9.58 4.13 -18.02
CA GLU A 507 -10.52 3.02 -18.18
C GLU A 507 -11.93 3.39 -17.69
N LEU A 508 -12.04 4.05 -16.53
CA LEU A 508 -13.31 4.52 -15.99
C LEU A 508 -13.99 5.50 -16.96
N MET A 509 -13.25 6.53 -17.42
CA MET A 509 -13.78 7.52 -18.33
C MET A 509 -14.11 6.93 -19.72
N ALA A 510 -13.36 5.95 -20.19
CA ALA A 510 -13.67 5.21 -21.40
C ALA A 510 -14.99 4.44 -21.26
N ARG A 511 -15.16 3.70 -20.16
CA ARG A 511 -16.38 2.94 -19.84
C ARG A 511 -17.62 3.84 -19.74
N GLU A 512 -17.49 4.99 -19.10
CA GLU A 512 -18.57 6.01 -19.03
C GLU A 512 -19.07 6.47 -20.41
N ARG A 513 -18.24 6.33 -21.46
CA ARG A 513 -18.54 6.72 -22.85
C ARG A 513 -18.75 5.53 -23.77
N GLY A 514 -18.84 4.32 -23.21
CA GLY A 514 -19.01 3.08 -23.96
C GLY A 514 -17.78 2.65 -24.78
N LEU A 515 -16.57 3.15 -24.45
CA LEU A 515 -15.32 2.80 -25.13
C LEU A 515 -14.55 1.72 -24.35
N ARG A 516 -13.57 1.13 -25.02
CA ARG A 516 -12.57 0.24 -24.41
C ARG A 516 -11.22 0.92 -24.34
N VAL A 517 -10.29 0.31 -23.60
CA VAL A 517 -8.88 0.73 -23.54
C VAL A 517 -7.99 -0.45 -23.91
N ASP A 518 -6.99 -0.20 -24.76
CA ASP A 518 -5.94 -1.19 -25.06
C ASP A 518 -4.94 -1.27 -23.88
N VAL A 519 -5.34 -1.99 -22.83
CA VAL A 519 -4.54 -2.21 -21.62
C VAL A 519 -3.28 -3.04 -21.94
N ALA A 520 -3.36 -3.95 -22.90
CA ALA A 520 -2.21 -4.77 -23.29
C ALA A 520 -1.10 -3.91 -23.93
N GLY A 521 -1.49 -3.00 -24.85
CA GLY A 521 -0.56 -2.03 -25.46
C GLY A 521 0.02 -1.07 -24.41
N PHE A 522 -0.79 -0.60 -23.46
CA PHE A 522 -0.31 0.21 -22.33
C PHE A 522 0.73 -0.53 -21.49
N ASN A 523 0.44 -1.76 -21.06
CA ASN A 523 1.35 -2.56 -20.23
C ASN A 523 2.68 -2.86 -20.94
N LYS A 524 2.64 -3.08 -22.25
CA LYS A 524 3.86 -3.24 -23.04
C LYS A 524 4.75 -1.99 -22.98
N LEU A 525 4.17 -0.81 -23.16
CA LEU A 525 4.91 0.46 -23.09
C LEU A 525 5.43 0.75 -21.66
N MET A 526 4.66 0.39 -20.63
CA MET A 526 5.10 0.46 -19.24
C MET A 526 6.31 -0.43 -18.97
N GLU A 527 6.32 -1.65 -19.49
CA GLU A 527 7.47 -2.54 -19.33
C GLU A 527 8.69 -2.04 -20.11
N GLU A 528 8.51 -1.53 -21.33
CA GLU A 528 9.58 -0.86 -22.08
C GLU A 528 10.15 0.35 -21.35
N GLN A 529 9.32 1.14 -20.65
CA GLN A 529 9.76 2.25 -19.81
C GLN A 529 10.57 1.75 -18.60
N LYS A 530 10.07 0.73 -17.90
CA LYS A 530 10.78 0.10 -16.77
C LYS A 530 12.13 -0.47 -17.21
N VAL A 531 12.19 -1.13 -18.36
CA VAL A 531 13.44 -1.65 -18.94
C VAL A 531 14.39 -0.49 -19.25
N ARG A 532 13.93 0.62 -19.84
CA ARG A 532 14.75 1.82 -20.09
C ARG A 532 15.22 2.47 -18.79
N ALA A 533 14.36 2.61 -17.80
CA ALA A 533 14.71 3.14 -16.50
C ALA A 533 15.74 2.24 -15.78
N ARG A 534 15.53 0.92 -15.80
CA ARG A 534 16.49 -0.06 -15.29
C ARG A 534 17.81 -0.04 -16.08
N ALA A 535 17.79 0.14 -17.38
CA ALA A 535 18.99 0.24 -18.22
C ALA A 535 19.80 1.52 -17.93
N SER A 536 19.11 2.63 -17.63
CA SER A 536 19.78 3.88 -17.19
C SER A 536 20.32 3.79 -15.76
N GLN A 537 19.68 3.03 -14.86
CA GLN A 537 20.19 2.71 -13.52
C GLN A 537 21.24 1.59 -13.56
N LYS A 538 21.17 0.65 -14.53
CA LYS A 538 22.05 -0.51 -14.68
C LYS A 538 23.52 -0.19 -15.01
N LYS A 539 23.94 1.05 -15.05
CA LYS A 539 25.38 1.35 -15.09
C LYS A 539 26.13 0.98 -13.80
N GLN A 540 25.45 0.52 -12.75
CA GLN A 540 26.11 0.21 -11.47
C GLN A 540 25.66 -1.06 -10.71
N VAL A 541 24.65 -1.79 -11.14
CA VAL A 541 24.25 -3.03 -10.43
C VAL A 541 24.63 -4.25 -11.26
N ILE A 542 25.71 -4.90 -10.85
CA ILE A 542 26.08 -6.25 -11.30
C ILE A 542 25.02 -7.22 -10.77
N GLU A 543 24.42 -8.05 -11.63
CA GLU A 543 23.48 -9.08 -11.16
C GLU A 543 24.21 -10.12 -10.32
N LEU A 544 24.20 -9.93 -9.00
CA LEU A 544 24.81 -10.81 -7.99
C LEU A 544 24.01 -12.10 -7.77
N SER A 545 22.82 -12.21 -8.36
CA SER A 545 21.91 -13.34 -8.21
C SER A 545 22.37 -14.66 -8.84
N GLN A 546 23.53 -14.66 -9.53
CA GLN A 546 24.10 -15.87 -10.16
C GLN A 546 25.34 -16.39 -9.44
N VAL A 547 25.74 -15.80 -8.31
CA VAL A 547 26.88 -16.28 -7.52
C VAL A 547 26.36 -17.20 -6.43
N GLU A 548 26.44 -18.51 -6.67
CA GLU A 548 26.16 -19.56 -5.67
C GLU A 548 27.41 -19.87 -4.84
N SER A 549 27.81 -18.99 -3.93
CA SER A 549 28.82 -19.34 -2.95
C SER A 549 28.15 -19.80 -1.65
N THR A 550 28.56 -20.98 -1.16
CA THR A 550 28.01 -21.62 0.06
C THR A 550 28.80 -21.27 1.32
N THR A 551 29.93 -20.56 1.20
CA THR A 551 30.79 -20.25 2.35
C THR A 551 30.52 -18.84 2.86
N PRO A 552 29.98 -18.70 4.10
CA PRO A 552 29.73 -17.37 4.66
C PRO A 552 31.03 -16.64 5.00
N THR A 553 31.04 -15.32 4.84
CA THR A 553 32.14 -14.45 5.29
C THR A 553 31.86 -13.96 6.72
N ASN A 554 32.78 -14.18 7.63
CA ASN A 554 32.69 -13.65 8.99
C ASN A 554 33.09 -12.17 9.03
N PHE A 555 32.16 -11.28 9.32
CA PHE A 555 32.40 -9.84 9.38
C PHE A 555 32.96 -9.42 10.74
N VAL A 556 34.14 -8.82 10.76
CA VAL A 556 34.82 -8.31 11.96
C VAL A 556 35.02 -6.78 11.96
N GLY A 557 34.43 -6.09 10.96
CA GLY A 557 34.67 -4.68 10.67
C GLY A 557 33.93 -3.68 11.53
N TYR A 558 33.16 -4.12 12.55
CA TYR A 558 32.62 -3.21 13.56
C TYR A 558 33.72 -2.67 14.47
N ASP A 559 34.73 -3.52 14.79
CA ASP A 559 35.81 -3.19 15.73
C ASP A 559 37.18 -3.16 15.08
N LYS A 560 37.37 -3.80 13.92
CA LYS A 560 38.65 -3.95 13.25
C LYS A 560 38.66 -3.30 11.88
N LEU A 561 39.75 -2.60 11.55
CA LEU A 561 39.99 -2.06 10.20
C LEU A 561 41.07 -2.85 9.46
N GLU A 562 41.70 -3.80 10.14
CA GLU A 562 42.70 -4.71 9.59
C GLU A 562 42.43 -6.11 10.11
N SER A 563 42.58 -7.12 9.27
CA SER A 563 42.39 -8.52 9.67
C SER A 563 43.14 -9.44 8.72
N PRO A 564 43.82 -10.50 9.24
CA PRO A 564 44.21 -11.63 8.42
C PRO A 564 42.94 -12.35 7.94
N ALA A 565 42.99 -12.94 6.76
CA ALA A 565 41.92 -13.74 6.19
C ALA A 565 42.51 -14.82 5.28
N LYS A 566 41.66 -15.78 4.89
CA LYS A 566 42.02 -16.82 3.94
C LYS A 566 41.13 -16.68 2.71
N VAL A 567 41.74 -16.76 1.52
CA VAL A 567 41.00 -16.75 0.26
C VAL A 567 40.22 -18.04 0.14
N VAL A 568 38.90 -17.91 0.05
CA VAL A 568 37.96 -19.03 -0.15
C VAL A 568 37.82 -19.32 -1.64
N GLU A 569 37.52 -18.27 -2.41
CA GLU A 569 37.21 -18.38 -3.83
C GLU A 569 37.59 -17.09 -4.56
N VAL A 570 37.93 -17.23 -5.84
CA VAL A 570 38.18 -16.10 -6.75
C VAL A 570 37.26 -16.27 -7.95
N LEU A 571 36.46 -15.27 -8.23
CA LEU A 571 35.43 -15.30 -9.25
C LEU A 571 35.63 -14.16 -10.25
N ASP A 572 35.39 -14.41 -11.52
CA ASP A 572 35.24 -13.36 -12.51
C ASP A 572 33.79 -12.99 -12.70
N VAL A 573 33.44 -11.78 -12.30
CA VAL A 573 32.07 -11.24 -12.37
C VAL A 573 32.08 -10.07 -13.35
N LYS A 574 31.62 -10.29 -14.58
CA LYS A 574 31.50 -9.25 -15.64
C LYS A 574 32.73 -8.34 -15.75
N ASP A 575 33.81 -8.85 -16.24
CA ASP A 575 35.08 -8.14 -16.45
C ASP A 575 35.77 -7.59 -15.18
N LYS A 576 35.34 -8.04 -14.01
CA LYS A 576 35.96 -7.71 -12.71
C LYS A 576 36.26 -8.97 -11.93
N THR A 577 37.39 -9.02 -11.30
CA THR A 577 37.72 -10.12 -10.38
C THR A 577 37.21 -9.81 -8.98
N ALA A 578 36.50 -10.74 -8.40
CA ALA A 578 35.99 -10.70 -7.01
C ALA A 578 36.62 -11.81 -6.19
N VAL A 579 37.04 -11.49 -4.97
CA VAL A 579 37.61 -12.43 -4.01
C VAL A 579 36.65 -12.63 -2.87
N ILE A 580 36.34 -13.88 -2.55
CA ILE A 580 35.56 -14.27 -1.37
C ILE A 580 36.54 -14.73 -0.31
N LEU A 581 36.37 -14.26 0.92
CA LEU A 581 37.25 -14.48 2.06
C LEU A 581 36.42 -15.07 3.23
N ASP A 582 37.10 -15.92 4.05
CA ASP A 582 36.48 -16.49 5.24
C ASP A 582 36.15 -15.44 6.32
N THR A 583 37.00 -14.39 6.40
CA THR A 583 36.87 -13.30 7.36
C THR A 583 37.15 -11.96 6.65
N SER A 584 36.40 -10.90 7.01
CA SER A 584 36.60 -9.58 6.41
C SER A 584 36.30 -8.43 7.38
N PRO A 585 37.15 -7.39 7.42
CA PRO A 585 36.87 -6.14 8.09
C PRO A 585 36.14 -5.13 7.20
N PHE A 586 35.93 -5.44 5.91
CA PHE A 586 35.27 -4.58 4.95
C PHE A 586 33.75 -4.71 5.12
N TYR A 587 33.05 -3.60 5.11
CA TYR A 587 31.58 -3.59 5.10
C TYR A 587 31.08 -3.81 3.67
N ALA A 588 30.21 -4.79 3.47
CA ALA A 588 29.57 -5.01 2.19
C ALA A 588 28.36 -4.09 2.03
N GLU A 589 28.18 -3.54 0.84
CA GLU A 589 27.09 -2.60 0.53
C GLU A 589 25.71 -3.19 0.89
N MET A 590 25.02 -2.59 1.86
CA MET A 590 23.67 -2.92 2.27
C MET A 590 23.06 -1.82 3.17
N GLY A 591 21.72 -1.79 3.30
CA GLY A 591 21.02 -0.86 4.19
C GLY A 591 21.25 0.63 3.86
N GLY A 592 21.56 0.96 2.60
CA GLY A 592 21.87 2.32 2.16
C GLY A 592 23.32 2.76 2.39
N GLN A 593 24.13 2.01 3.16
CA GLN A 593 25.55 2.29 3.32
C GLN A 593 26.36 1.67 2.17
N VAL A 594 27.20 2.45 1.51
CA VAL A 594 28.10 1.98 0.44
C VAL A 594 29.16 1.01 0.97
N GLY A 595 29.62 0.09 0.12
CA GLY A 595 30.66 -0.85 0.43
C GLY A 595 32.00 -0.18 0.68
N ASP A 596 32.85 -0.80 1.51
CA ASP A 596 34.19 -0.32 1.77
C ASP A 596 35.17 -0.54 0.62
N THR A 597 36.20 0.26 0.64
CA THR A 597 37.40 0.14 -0.20
C THR A 597 38.65 -0.02 0.67
N GLY A 598 39.78 -0.44 0.08
CA GLY A 598 41.03 -0.61 0.78
C GLY A 598 42.00 -1.50 0.02
N GLU A 599 42.78 -2.30 0.76
CA GLU A 599 43.86 -3.08 0.22
C GLU A 599 43.82 -4.54 0.72
N LEU A 600 44.23 -5.44 -0.17
CA LEU A 600 44.47 -6.85 0.11
C LEU A 600 45.91 -7.14 -0.19
N ALA A 601 46.69 -7.65 0.76
CA ALA A 601 48.10 -7.94 0.64
C ALA A 601 48.40 -9.42 0.86
N ALA A 602 49.24 -10.04 -0.01
CA ALA A 602 49.71 -11.40 0.16
C ALA A 602 51.05 -11.59 -0.59
N GLY A 603 52.02 -12.28 0.00
CA GLY A 603 53.27 -12.67 -0.67
C GLY A 603 54.05 -11.54 -1.32
N GLY A 604 53.98 -10.33 -0.76
CA GLY A 604 54.64 -9.13 -1.32
C GLY A 604 53.85 -8.49 -2.48
N GLN A 605 52.67 -8.97 -2.83
CA GLN A 605 51.75 -8.37 -3.81
C GLN A 605 50.66 -7.60 -3.10
N LEU A 606 50.16 -6.55 -3.74
CA LEU A 606 49.10 -5.68 -3.24
C LEU A 606 48.04 -5.49 -4.31
N TRP A 607 46.79 -5.77 -3.95
CA TRP A 607 45.58 -5.51 -4.78
C TRP A 607 44.73 -4.44 -4.11
N ARG A 608 44.19 -3.56 -4.90
CA ARG A 608 43.27 -2.54 -4.42
C ARG A 608 41.83 -3.09 -4.45
N ILE A 609 41.12 -3.03 -3.32
CA ILE A 609 39.71 -3.33 -3.24
C ILE A 609 38.93 -2.05 -3.54
N ASN A 610 38.21 -2.03 -4.66
CA ASN A 610 37.46 -0.85 -5.12
C ASN A 610 36.00 -0.82 -4.65
N ASN A 611 35.47 -1.97 -4.29
CA ASN A 611 34.10 -2.10 -3.71
C ASN A 611 33.98 -3.45 -3.01
N THR A 612 33.04 -3.51 -2.05
CA THR A 612 32.65 -4.75 -1.36
C THR A 612 31.14 -4.90 -1.42
N GLN A 613 30.66 -6.04 -1.92
CA GLN A 613 29.23 -6.30 -2.09
C GLN A 613 28.84 -7.64 -1.45
N LYS A 614 27.55 -7.79 -1.09
CA LYS A 614 27.03 -9.02 -0.49
C LYS A 614 26.34 -9.88 -1.55
N ALA A 615 26.64 -11.20 -1.56
CA ALA A 615 25.95 -12.22 -2.35
C ALA A 615 25.59 -13.41 -1.43
N GLY A 616 24.32 -13.53 -1.06
CA GLY A 616 23.92 -14.46 -0.01
C GLY A 616 24.61 -14.13 1.32
N ASP A 617 25.32 -15.09 1.91
CA ASP A 617 26.12 -14.91 3.12
C ASP A 617 27.61 -14.68 2.83
N ALA A 618 28.03 -14.69 1.58
CA ALA A 618 29.38 -14.40 1.14
C ALA A 618 29.57 -12.91 0.76
N TRP A 619 30.76 -12.39 0.99
CA TRP A 619 31.14 -11.04 0.63
C TRP A 619 32.12 -11.02 -0.51
N LEU A 620 31.81 -10.28 -1.56
CA LEU A 620 32.58 -10.13 -2.79
C LEU A 620 33.49 -8.89 -2.70
N HIS A 621 34.78 -9.09 -2.63
CA HIS A 621 35.78 -8.00 -2.65
C HIS A 621 36.26 -7.82 -4.08
N PHE A 622 35.85 -6.74 -4.73
CA PHE A 622 36.23 -6.46 -6.12
C PHE A 622 37.62 -5.85 -6.15
N ILE A 623 38.57 -6.59 -6.72
CA ILE A 623 39.98 -6.19 -6.77
C ILE A 623 40.37 -5.60 -8.13
N SER A 624 41.36 -4.70 -8.12
CA SER A 624 42.07 -4.23 -9.30
C SER A 624 43.60 -4.16 -9.01
N ASP A 625 44.37 -4.17 -10.06
CA ASP A 625 45.83 -4.01 -9.92
C ASP A 625 46.18 -2.61 -9.37
N SER A 626 47.01 -2.55 -8.35
CA SER A 626 47.59 -1.32 -7.85
C SER A 626 48.80 -0.93 -8.67
N GLY A 627 48.59 -0.58 -9.94
CA GLY A 627 49.66 0.04 -10.71
C GLY A 627 50.17 1.31 -10.02
N ASN A 628 51.46 1.34 -9.62
CA ASN A 628 52.12 2.54 -9.08
C ASN A 628 51.75 3.76 -9.93
N GLY A 629 51.32 4.83 -9.30
CA GLY A 629 50.92 6.08 -9.92
C GLY A 629 51.90 6.60 -10.97
N ASP A 630 51.35 7.19 -12.02
CA ASP A 630 51.96 8.05 -13.01
C ASP A 630 53.24 7.55 -13.75
N GLN A 631 53.19 6.34 -14.33
CA GLN A 631 53.89 6.08 -15.58
C GLN A 631 53.18 5.06 -16.44
N VAL A 632 52.69 5.52 -17.58
CA VAL A 632 52.21 4.68 -18.69
C VAL A 632 53.44 3.92 -19.23
N VAL A 633 53.66 2.71 -18.75
CA VAL A 633 54.59 1.78 -19.39
C VAL A 633 53.79 0.57 -19.83
N ASN A 634 53.66 0.42 -21.15
CA ASN A 634 53.14 -0.76 -21.84
C ASN A 634 53.85 -2.04 -21.33
N ARG A 635 53.26 -2.71 -20.34
CA ARG A 635 53.46 -4.13 -20.06
C ARG A 635 52.14 -4.77 -19.76
N LYS A 636 51.68 -5.65 -20.68
CA LYS A 636 50.76 -6.71 -20.37
C LYS A 636 51.43 -7.68 -19.39
N SER A 637 51.44 -7.36 -18.09
CA SER A 637 51.72 -8.36 -17.07
C SER A 637 50.34 -8.97 -16.74
N GLU A 638 50.22 -10.27 -16.89
CA GLU A 638 49.06 -11.03 -16.41
C GLU A 638 48.88 -10.74 -14.93
N ILE A 639 47.72 -10.25 -14.56
CA ILE A 639 47.31 -10.06 -13.16
C ILE A 639 47.28 -11.45 -12.54
N VAL A 640 48.19 -11.74 -11.63
CA VAL A 640 48.17 -13.00 -10.87
C VAL A 640 47.20 -12.79 -9.71
N ASN A 641 46.00 -13.31 -9.82
CA ASN A 641 45.00 -13.26 -8.76
C ASN A 641 45.47 -14.01 -7.51
N PRO A 642 45.02 -13.62 -6.28
CA PRO A 642 45.39 -14.36 -5.07
C PRO A 642 44.82 -15.79 -5.18
N ALA A 643 45.63 -16.81 -4.88
CA ALA A 643 45.21 -18.21 -5.02
C ALA A 643 44.19 -18.62 -3.91
N PRO A 644 43.14 -19.40 -4.23
CA PRO A 644 42.33 -20.01 -3.20
C PRO A 644 43.18 -20.77 -2.18
N GLY A 645 42.87 -20.60 -0.88
CA GLY A 645 43.61 -21.18 0.23
C GLY A 645 44.80 -20.33 0.71
N SER A 646 45.17 -19.24 0.03
CA SER A 646 46.26 -18.37 0.49
C SER A 646 45.86 -17.48 1.66
N GLU A 647 46.80 -17.21 2.56
CA GLU A 647 46.63 -16.23 3.63
C GLU A 647 46.86 -14.82 3.07
N VAL A 648 46.00 -13.91 3.44
CA VAL A 648 45.99 -12.50 3.01
C VAL A 648 45.82 -11.59 4.21
N THR A 649 46.28 -10.36 4.10
CA THR A 649 45.95 -9.30 5.08
C THR A 649 45.10 -8.26 4.39
N LEU A 650 44.01 -7.91 5.04
CA LEU A 650 43.06 -6.91 4.59
C LEU A 650 43.20 -5.63 5.37
N THR A 651 43.25 -4.49 4.70
CA THR A 651 43.30 -3.17 5.33
C THR A 651 42.27 -2.24 4.71
N VAL A 652 41.26 -1.80 5.53
CA VAL A 652 40.19 -0.90 5.11
C VAL A 652 40.73 0.53 4.96
N ASP A 653 40.30 1.27 3.95
CA ASP A 653 40.51 2.70 3.80
C ASP A 653 39.91 3.46 4.98
N ARG A 654 40.71 3.75 5.99
CA ARG A 654 40.31 4.38 7.25
C ARG A 654 39.67 5.76 7.06
N PRO A 655 40.27 6.70 6.28
CA PRO A 655 39.63 8.00 6.02
C PRO A 655 38.23 7.90 5.46
N ARG A 656 38.06 7.04 4.46
CA ARG A 656 36.75 6.80 3.81
C ARG A 656 35.77 6.15 4.78
N ARG A 657 36.17 5.10 5.51
CA ARG A 657 35.30 4.44 6.51
C ARG A 657 34.87 5.43 7.59
N ASN A 658 35.75 6.27 8.11
CA ASN A 658 35.43 7.26 9.12
C ASN A 658 34.41 8.29 8.60
N ALA A 659 34.51 8.71 7.34
CA ALA A 659 33.52 9.61 6.73
C ALA A 659 32.14 8.95 6.61
N ILE A 660 32.11 7.68 6.17
CA ILE A 660 30.88 6.90 6.08
C ILE A 660 30.24 6.70 7.46
N GLN A 661 31.02 6.35 8.49
CA GLN A 661 30.51 6.18 9.87
C GLN A 661 29.90 7.46 10.43
N ARG A 662 30.50 8.64 10.15
CA ARG A 662 29.92 9.92 10.52
C ARG A 662 28.58 10.14 9.85
N HIS A 663 28.53 9.97 8.54
CA HIS A 663 27.28 10.12 7.78
C HIS A 663 26.21 9.12 8.21
N HIS A 664 26.59 7.88 8.56
CA HIS A 664 25.62 6.89 9.01
C HIS A 664 25.08 7.22 10.41
N THR A 665 25.93 7.56 11.33
CA THR A 665 25.49 7.89 12.69
C THR A 665 24.65 9.18 12.72
N VAL A 666 25.03 10.20 11.96
CA VAL A 666 24.24 11.42 11.89
C VAL A 666 22.89 11.22 11.17
N THR A 667 22.75 10.18 10.34
CA THR A 667 21.44 9.79 9.77
C THR A 667 20.44 9.42 10.87
N HIS A 668 20.86 8.69 11.91
CA HIS A 668 20.02 8.38 13.07
C HIS A 668 19.62 9.63 13.86
N LEU A 669 20.57 10.55 14.07
CA LEU A 669 20.27 11.84 14.71
C LEU A 669 19.32 12.70 13.86
N LEU A 670 19.50 12.71 12.55
CA LEU A 670 18.60 13.40 11.61
C LEU A 670 17.18 12.83 11.69
N HIS A 671 17.03 11.50 11.68
CA HIS A 671 15.76 10.83 11.80
C HIS A 671 15.08 11.18 13.13
N TRP A 672 15.79 11.10 14.24
CA TRP A 672 15.32 11.51 15.54
C TRP A 672 14.90 13.00 15.58
N ALA A 673 15.72 13.91 15.02
CA ALA A 673 15.40 15.34 14.98
C ALA A 673 14.16 15.65 14.11
N LEU A 674 13.95 14.92 13.02
CA LEU A 674 12.74 15.02 12.23
C LEU A 674 11.49 14.61 13.02
N HIS A 675 11.59 13.60 13.89
CA HIS A 675 10.51 13.21 14.79
C HIS A 675 10.20 14.29 15.85
N GLU A 676 11.22 15.02 16.31
CA GLU A 676 11.01 16.07 17.32
C GLU A 676 10.49 17.37 16.71
N VAL A 677 10.92 17.73 15.50
CA VAL A 677 10.64 19.04 14.90
C VAL A 677 9.47 19.00 13.91
N VAL A 678 9.33 17.88 13.16
CA VAL A 678 8.39 17.81 12.05
C VAL A 678 7.19 16.96 12.42
N SER A 679 7.37 15.66 12.66
CA SER A 679 6.27 14.74 13.02
C SER A 679 6.81 13.42 13.52
N LYS A 680 6.21 12.87 14.57
CA LYS A 680 6.48 11.49 15.05
C LYS A 680 6.17 10.41 14.02
N ASP A 681 5.41 10.74 13.00
CA ASP A 681 5.04 9.84 11.89
C ASP A 681 5.94 10.00 10.64
N ALA A 682 7.06 10.74 10.73
CA ALA A 682 8.06 10.85 9.67
C ALA A 682 8.82 9.52 9.51
N VAL A 683 8.38 8.68 8.58
CA VAL A 683 8.95 7.34 8.36
C VAL A 683 9.99 7.38 7.27
N GLN A 684 11.17 6.77 7.50
CA GLN A 684 12.20 6.59 6.48
C GLN A 684 11.66 5.76 5.31
N LYS A 685 11.92 6.23 4.09
CA LYS A 685 11.56 5.56 2.82
C LYS A 685 12.77 5.10 2.03
N GLY A 686 13.94 5.62 2.33
CA GLY A 686 15.21 5.26 1.73
C GLY A 686 16.34 6.07 2.31
N SER A 687 17.57 5.61 2.13
CA SER A 687 18.76 6.34 2.49
C SER A 687 19.93 5.99 1.57
N TYR A 688 20.84 6.92 1.46
CA TYR A 688 22.17 6.69 0.90
C TYR A 688 23.20 7.27 1.86
N VAL A 689 24.19 6.49 2.20
CA VAL A 689 25.26 6.86 3.12
C VAL A 689 26.61 6.61 2.44
N GLY A 690 27.23 7.66 1.95
CA GLY A 690 28.53 7.64 1.30
C GLY A 690 29.59 8.45 2.05
N PRO A 691 30.84 8.49 1.59
CA PRO A 691 31.89 9.27 2.23
C PRO A 691 31.72 10.79 2.02
N GLU A 692 31.11 11.22 0.91
CA GLU A 692 30.95 12.64 0.54
C GLU A 692 29.66 13.27 1.09
N LYS A 693 28.59 12.45 1.25
CA LYS A 693 27.27 12.91 1.68
C LYS A 693 26.39 11.77 2.16
N LEU A 694 25.28 12.15 2.79
CA LEU A 694 24.13 11.29 2.99
C LEU A 694 22.89 11.85 2.27
N THR A 695 21.95 10.98 1.92
CA THR A 695 20.57 11.37 1.60
C THR A 695 19.63 10.58 2.49
N PHE A 696 18.55 11.24 2.92
CA PHE A 696 17.52 10.65 3.75
C PHE A 696 16.15 10.95 3.18
N ASP A 697 15.46 9.91 2.74
CA ASP A 697 14.13 9.98 2.17
C ASP A 697 13.10 9.65 3.23
N PHE A 698 12.10 10.48 3.41
CA PHE A 698 11.11 10.31 4.46
C PHE A 698 9.72 10.81 4.04
N SER A 699 8.69 10.26 4.69
CA SER A 699 7.32 10.70 4.47
C SER A 699 7.06 12.02 5.21
N SER A 700 6.79 13.09 4.46
CA SER A 700 6.44 14.40 5.00
C SER A 700 5.84 15.33 3.94
N ALA A 701 5.20 16.42 4.38
CA ALA A 701 5.00 17.62 3.58
C ALA A 701 6.33 18.33 3.31
N ALA A 702 6.33 19.38 2.47
CA ALA A 702 7.50 20.25 2.31
C ALA A 702 7.84 20.91 3.65
N LEU A 703 9.10 20.85 4.05
CA LEU A 703 9.53 21.50 5.26
C LEU A 703 9.54 23.02 5.09
N ALA A 704 9.07 23.73 6.11
CA ALA A 704 9.29 25.17 6.18
C ALA A 704 10.78 25.46 6.38
N PRO A 705 11.32 26.59 5.88
CA PRO A 705 12.71 26.94 6.10
C PRO A 705 13.12 26.95 7.58
N GLN A 706 12.22 27.33 8.47
CA GLN A 706 12.45 27.33 9.92
C GLN A 706 12.59 25.88 10.45
N GLN A 707 11.76 24.94 9.98
CA GLN A 707 11.87 23.55 10.38
C GLN A 707 13.20 22.92 9.94
N VAL A 708 13.69 23.25 8.72
CA VAL A 708 15.00 22.80 8.26
C VAL A 708 16.11 23.33 9.17
N ALA A 709 16.05 24.62 9.52
CA ALA A 709 17.00 25.25 10.41
C ALA A 709 16.96 24.65 11.85
N ASP A 710 15.75 24.36 12.35
CA ASP A 710 15.56 23.76 13.68
C ASP A 710 16.07 22.32 13.74
N VAL A 711 15.84 21.52 12.68
CA VAL A 711 16.41 20.16 12.55
C VAL A 711 17.94 20.21 12.52
N GLU A 712 18.53 21.09 11.68
CA GLU A 712 20.00 21.26 11.61
C GLU A 712 20.59 21.68 12.98
N ARG A 713 19.97 22.65 13.64
CA ARG A 713 20.35 23.11 14.96
C ARG A 713 20.30 21.98 16.00
N LEU A 714 19.17 21.28 16.07
CA LEU A 714 18.94 20.22 17.05
C LEU A 714 19.93 19.06 16.89
N VAL A 715 20.25 18.67 15.66
CA VAL A 715 21.28 17.65 15.39
C VAL A 715 22.64 18.12 15.88
N ASN A 716 23.04 19.38 15.62
CA ASN A 716 24.32 19.91 16.09
C ASN A 716 24.39 20.04 17.62
N GLU A 717 23.28 20.37 18.29
CA GLU A 717 23.19 20.36 19.76
C GLU A 717 23.49 18.96 20.32
N ARG A 718 22.87 17.90 19.73
CA ARG A 718 23.15 16.52 20.13
C ARG A 718 24.56 16.03 19.81
N ILE A 719 25.18 16.57 18.77
CA ILE A 719 26.58 16.30 18.46
C ILE A 719 27.49 16.84 19.59
N LEU A 720 27.22 18.05 20.06
CA LEU A 720 28.01 18.70 21.12
C LEU A 720 27.92 18.01 22.49
N GLU A 721 26.84 17.24 22.74
CA GLU A 721 26.69 16.47 23.98
C GLU A 721 27.70 15.33 24.08
N ASN A 722 28.31 14.92 22.97
CA ASN A 722 29.23 13.81 22.88
C ASN A 722 28.73 12.51 23.52
N ALA A 723 27.44 12.20 23.26
CA ALA A 723 26.77 11.03 23.79
C ALA A 723 27.36 9.73 23.19
N PRO A 724 27.43 8.62 23.96
CA PRO A 724 27.92 7.34 23.45
C PRO A 724 27.00 6.79 22.38
N VAL A 725 27.57 6.16 21.34
CA VAL A 725 26.86 5.39 20.32
C VAL A 725 27.23 3.93 20.51
N THR A 726 26.23 3.14 20.88
CA THR A 726 26.43 1.73 21.22
C THR A 726 25.46 0.83 20.45
N TRP A 727 25.71 -0.45 20.46
CA TRP A 727 24.82 -1.42 19.83
C TRP A 727 24.72 -2.71 20.67
N THR A 728 23.58 -3.37 20.53
CA THR A 728 23.27 -4.60 21.26
C THR A 728 22.56 -5.56 20.33
N GLU A 729 23.00 -6.83 20.32
CA GLU A 729 22.27 -7.90 19.64
C GLU A 729 21.19 -8.49 20.56
N VAL A 730 19.98 -8.54 20.08
CA VAL A 730 18.82 -9.04 20.83
C VAL A 730 17.96 -9.95 19.96
N LYS A 731 17.20 -10.87 20.59
CA LYS A 731 16.19 -11.63 19.87
C LYS A 731 15.09 -10.71 19.40
N TYR A 732 14.73 -10.77 18.12
CA TYR A 732 13.69 -9.92 17.52
C TYR A 732 12.37 -9.98 18.30
N ASN A 733 11.97 -11.16 18.75
CA ASN A 733 10.76 -11.36 19.55
C ASN A 733 10.71 -10.55 20.86
N HIS A 734 11.86 -10.11 21.40
CA HIS A 734 11.90 -9.29 22.62
C HIS A 734 11.66 -7.79 22.36
N ILE A 735 11.79 -7.36 21.11
CA ILE A 735 11.72 -5.94 20.77
C ILE A 735 10.66 -5.60 19.71
N LYS A 736 10.04 -6.61 19.07
CA LYS A 736 9.07 -6.39 17.98
C LYS A 736 7.90 -5.46 18.35
N ASP A 737 7.50 -5.45 19.62
CA ASP A 737 6.39 -4.66 20.14
C ASP A 737 6.84 -3.32 20.77
N ARG A 738 8.15 -3.02 20.77
CA ARG A 738 8.74 -1.80 21.30
C ARG A 738 8.61 -0.66 20.28
N LYS A 739 7.74 0.32 20.57
CA LYS A 739 7.47 1.48 19.71
C LYS A 739 8.57 2.55 19.76
N ASP A 740 9.42 2.49 20.78
CA ASP A 740 10.56 3.37 20.99
C ASP A 740 11.82 2.92 20.24
N ILE A 741 11.78 1.74 19.61
CA ILE A 741 12.84 1.24 18.71
C ILE A 741 12.31 1.36 17.28
N MET A 742 12.99 2.14 16.43
CA MET A 742 12.62 2.29 15.04
C MET A 742 12.88 1.00 14.28
N GLN A 743 11.82 0.48 13.66
CA GLN A 743 11.81 -0.74 12.86
C GLN A 743 11.24 -0.41 11.49
N PHE A 744 11.87 -0.88 10.41
CA PHE A 744 11.41 -0.60 9.06
C PHE A 744 10.34 -1.60 8.64
N PHE A 745 9.15 -1.11 8.33
CA PHE A 745 8.03 -1.95 7.91
C PHE A 745 8.31 -2.60 6.54
N GLY A 746 8.11 -3.91 6.48
CA GLY A 746 8.27 -4.69 5.26
C GLY A 746 9.61 -5.41 5.11
N GLU A 747 10.55 -5.23 6.01
CA GLU A 747 11.78 -6.02 6.05
C GLU A 747 11.57 -7.32 6.85
N LYS A 748 12.16 -8.41 6.33
CA LYS A 748 12.20 -9.69 7.08
C LYS A 748 13.42 -9.67 7.98
N TYR A 749 13.18 -9.55 9.27
CA TYR A 749 14.23 -9.66 10.27
C TYR A 749 14.49 -11.12 10.64
N GLY A 750 15.76 -11.47 10.86
CA GLY A 750 16.13 -12.77 11.42
C GLY A 750 15.77 -12.89 12.90
N ASP A 751 16.02 -14.08 13.49
CA ASP A 751 15.77 -14.33 14.93
C ASP A 751 16.56 -13.39 15.83
N TRP A 752 17.73 -12.94 15.40
CA TRP A 752 18.61 -11.99 16.08
C TRP A 752 18.73 -10.72 15.24
N VAL A 753 18.63 -9.57 15.91
CA VAL A 753 18.75 -8.25 15.30
C VAL A 753 19.69 -7.36 16.11
N ARG A 754 20.34 -6.42 15.43
CA ARG A 754 21.23 -5.45 16.04
C ARG A 754 20.48 -4.13 16.21
N VAL A 755 20.37 -3.66 17.46
CA VAL A 755 19.82 -2.34 17.80
C VAL A 755 21.01 -1.40 18.02
N VAL A 756 21.09 -0.33 17.25
CA VAL A 756 22.00 0.79 17.47
C VAL A 756 21.27 1.84 18.29
N GLN A 757 21.88 2.34 19.36
CA GLN A 757 21.32 3.40 20.19
C GLN A 757 22.31 4.55 20.37
N ILE A 758 21.77 5.74 20.50
CA ILE A 758 22.52 6.96 20.83
C ILE A 758 22.10 7.35 22.23
N ASP A 759 23.08 7.59 23.10
CA ASP A 759 22.93 7.72 24.55
C ASP A 759 22.46 6.41 25.19
N GLY A 760 22.20 6.42 26.50
CA GLY A 760 21.79 5.23 27.23
C GLY A 760 22.95 4.29 27.60
N LYS A 761 22.63 3.23 28.35
CA LYS A 761 23.59 2.26 28.81
C LYS A 761 23.83 1.18 27.74
N PRO A 762 25.06 0.71 27.51
CA PRO A 762 25.38 -0.24 26.46
C PRO A 762 24.55 -1.53 26.45
N THR A 763 24.13 -2.04 27.61
CA THR A 763 23.36 -3.29 27.73
C THR A 763 21.87 -3.08 28.00
N VAL A 764 21.45 -1.83 28.09
CA VAL A 764 20.06 -1.45 28.33
C VAL A 764 19.59 -0.65 27.13
N LEU A 765 18.48 -1.01 26.53
CA LEU A 765 17.92 -0.29 25.40
C LEU A 765 17.08 0.90 25.95
N ASP A 766 17.76 1.98 26.32
CA ASP A 766 17.20 3.18 26.97
C ASP A 766 17.73 4.52 26.35
N GLY A 767 18.35 4.44 25.18
CA GLY A 767 18.80 5.61 24.41
C GLY A 767 17.64 6.43 23.83
N TYR A 768 17.83 7.74 23.60
CA TYR A 768 16.80 8.58 22.99
C TYR A 768 16.61 8.34 21.47
N SER A 769 17.59 7.75 20.80
CA SER A 769 17.48 7.26 19.42
C SER A 769 17.88 5.79 19.41
N MET A 770 16.95 4.93 19.00
CA MET A 770 17.17 3.47 18.93
C MET A 770 16.62 2.96 17.63
N GLU A 771 17.42 2.28 16.82
CA GLU A 771 17.03 1.79 15.51
C GLU A 771 17.63 0.42 15.20
N LEU A 772 16.91 -0.42 14.44
CA LEU A 772 17.44 -1.63 13.85
C LEU A 772 18.42 -1.25 12.74
N CYS A 773 19.71 -1.49 12.93
CA CYS A 773 20.73 -1.08 11.98
C CYS A 773 21.92 -2.04 11.94
N GLY A 774 22.28 -2.51 10.73
CA GLY A 774 23.45 -3.35 10.46
C GLY A 774 24.72 -2.58 10.07
N GLY A 775 24.64 -1.24 9.96
CA GLY A 775 25.75 -0.41 9.46
C GLY A 775 26.88 -0.17 10.44
N THR A 776 27.91 0.56 9.97
CA THR A 776 29.06 0.94 10.79
C THR A 776 28.87 2.36 11.33
N HIS A 777 29.19 2.59 12.61
CA HIS A 777 28.93 3.83 13.34
C HIS A 777 30.18 4.38 14.03
N THR A 778 30.18 5.68 14.33
CA THR A 778 31.11 6.30 15.28
C THR A 778 30.83 5.79 16.70
N ARG A 779 31.73 6.01 17.64
CA ARG A 779 31.57 5.59 19.03
C ARG A 779 30.89 6.63 19.93
N ALA A 780 30.92 7.87 19.47
CA ALA A 780 30.25 8.97 20.17
C ALA A 780 29.77 10.02 19.16
N THR A 781 28.73 10.80 19.56
CA THR A 781 28.18 11.84 18.69
C THR A 781 29.17 12.98 18.41
N GLY A 782 30.09 13.28 19.34
CA GLY A 782 31.14 14.29 19.14
C GLY A 782 32.09 13.99 18.00
N GLU A 783 32.25 12.71 17.58
CA GLU A 783 33.08 12.34 16.43
C GLU A 783 32.47 12.74 15.08
N LEU A 784 31.21 13.14 15.06
CA LEU A 784 30.49 13.54 13.85
C LEU A 784 30.98 14.90 13.32
N GLY A 785 31.39 15.81 14.21
CA GLY A 785 31.72 17.17 13.86
C GLY A 785 30.50 17.98 13.39
N LEU A 786 30.73 19.07 12.66
CA LEU A 786 29.64 19.93 12.15
C LEU A 786 28.72 19.12 11.22
N PHE A 787 27.43 19.32 11.39
CA PHE A 787 26.37 18.80 10.48
C PHE A 787 25.72 19.94 9.71
N ARG A 788 25.51 19.78 8.42
CA ARG A 788 24.82 20.74 7.54
C ARG A 788 23.82 20.06 6.61
N ILE A 789 22.62 20.59 6.54
CA ILE A 789 21.63 20.26 5.52
C ILE A 789 21.98 21.04 4.25
N VAL A 790 22.21 20.34 3.15
CA VAL A 790 22.59 20.92 1.86
C VAL A 790 21.39 21.29 1.03
N ALA A 791 20.39 20.40 1.02
CA ALA A 791 19.16 20.58 0.26
C ALA A 791 18.01 19.79 0.87
N GLU A 792 16.81 20.30 0.70
CA GLU A 792 15.55 19.62 0.96
C GLU A 792 14.70 19.70 -0.31
N SER A 793 14.21 18.56 -0.81
CA SER A 793 13.49 18.51 -2.09
C SER A 793 12.45 17.38 -2.11
N ALA A 794 11.46 17.49 -3.00
CA ALA A 794 10.54 16.40 -3.28
C ALA A 794 11.17 15.41 -4.25
N ILE A 795 11.06 14.10 -3.96
CA ILE A 795 11.46 13.04 -4.91
C ILE A 795 10.26 12.25 -5.42
N ALA A 796 9.19 12.23 -4.66
CA ALA A 796 7.90 11.67 -5.06
C ALA A 796 6.78 12.38 -4.28
N ALA A 797 5.54 12.17 -4.67
CA ALA A 797 4.42 12.69 -3.90
C ALA A 797 4.45 12.15 -2.47
N GLY A 798 4.48 13.06 -1.48
CA GLY A 798 4.54 12.70 -0.07
C GLY A 798 5.89 12.17 0.42
N ILE A 799 6.95 12.18 -0.40
CA ILE A 799 8.28 11.78 -0.01
C ILE A 799 9.25 12.93 -0.24
N ARG A 800 9.91 13.34 0.84
CA ARG A 800 10.93 14.39 0.86
C ARG A 800 12.31 13.75 0.97
N ARG A 801 13.29 14.39 0.38
CA ARG A 801 14.71 14.03 0.51
C ARG A 801 15.46 15.16 1.16
N ILE A 802 16.16 14.86 2.24
CA ILE A 802 17.22 15.70 2.77
C ILE A 802 18.54 15.17 2.24
N GLU A 803 19.35 16.06 1.66
CA GLU A 803 20.77 15.85 1.38
C GLU A 803 21.57 16.59 2.44
N ALA A 804 22.50 15.90 3.10
CA ALA A 804 23.26 16.48 4.19
C ALA A 804 24.72 15.97 4.21
N VAL A 805 25.57 16.70 4.94
CA VAL A 805 26.99 16.41 5.11
C VAL A 805 27.39 16.58 6.57
N SER A 806 28.45 15.87 6.99
CA SER A 806 28.95 15.94 8.36
C SER A 806 30.49 15.96 8.38
N GLY A 807 31.05 16.50 9.47
CA GLY A 807 32.48 16.55 9.68
C GLY A 807 33.24 17.50 8.73
N LEU A 808 34.31 17.01 8.12
CA LEU A 808 35.15 17.83 7.22
C LEU A 808 34.43 18.30 5.97
N GLU A 809 33.49 17.52 5.44
CA GLU A 809 32.68 17.94 4.27
C GLU A 809 31.73 19.08 4.63
N ALA A 810 31.13 19.08 5.83
CA ALA A 810 30.33 20.19 6.32
C ALA A 810 31.18 21.46 6.56
N TYR A 811 32.39 21.31 7.11
CA TYR A 811 33.35 22.43 7.28
C TYR A 811 33.73 23.02 5.94
N LYS A 812 34.13 22.20 4.96
CA LYS A 812 34.50 22.63 3.62
C LYS A 812 33.36 23.42 2.97
N ARG A 813 32.15 22.90 3.04
CA ARG A 813 30.97 23.59 2.50
C ARG A 813 30.73 24.95 3.13
N ALA A 814 30.77 25.02 4.47
CA ALA A 814 30.62 26.29 5.18
C ALA A 814 31.74 27.29 4.84
N HIS A 815 32.97 26.80 4.66
CA HIS A 815 34.09 27.62 4.23
C HIS A 815 33.91 28.20 2.83
N ASP A 816 33.51 27.36 1.87
CA ASP A 816 33.28 27.78 0.48
C ASP A 816 32.15 28.82 0.36
N GLU A 817 31.03 28.61 1.11
CA GLU A 817 29.97 29.59 1.19
C GLU A 817 30.43 30.94 1.77
N LEU A 818 31.24 30.90 2.84
CA LEU A 818 31.78 32.13 3.43
C LEU A 818 32.74 32.84 2.46
N GLN A 819 33.57 32.10 1.71
CA GLN A 819 34.45 32.69 0.68
C GLN A 819 33.62 33.31 -0.44
N LEU A 820 32.55 32.68 -0.87
CA LEU A 820 31.63 33.24 -1.86
C LEU A 820 31.03 34.57 -1.37
N ILE A 821 30.54 34.61 -0.12
CA ILE A 821 30.03 35.83 0.51
C ILE A 821 31.06 36.92 0.55
N LYS A 822 32.29 36.61 0.96
CA LYS A 822 33.44 37.55 0.95
C LYS A 822 33.73 38.12 -0.45
N THR A 823 33.71 37.22 -1.46
CA THR A 823 33.89 37.60 -2.84
C THR A 823 32.81 38.54 -3.36
N LEU A 824 31.55 38.25 -3.06
CA LEU A 824 30.40 39.13 -3.41
C LEU A 824 30.49 40.48 -2.69
N SER A 825 30.80 40.47 -1.38
CA SER A 825 31.03 41.69 -0.61
C SER A 825 32.14 42.58 -1.23
N GLY A 826 33.24 41.99 -1.68
CA GLY A 826 34.31 42.71 -2.42
C GLY A 826 33.81 43.28 -3.76
N LYS A 827 33.02 42.51 -4.54
CA LYS A 827 32.48 42.96 -5.85
C LYS A 827 31.52 44.13 -5.74
N VAL A 828 30.68 44.16 -4.70
CA VAL A 828 29.71 45.27 -4.50
C VAL A 828 30.24 46.36 -3.59
N ASN A 829 31.48 46.23 -3.15
CA ASN A 829 32.17 47.18 -2.27
C ASN A 829 31.33 47.51 -1.00
N SER A 830 30.90 46.47 -0.27
CA SER A 830 30.10 46.59 0.94
C SER A 830 30.57 45.58 1.98
N PRO A 831 30.68 45.94 3.28
CA PRO A 831 30.95 44.98 4.34
C PRO A 831 29.85 43.87 4.36
N ILE A 832 30.26 42.67 4.80
CA ILE A 832 29.33 41.50 4.83
C ILE A 832 28.03 41.83 5.61
N GLY A 833 28.09 42.50 6.75
CA GLY A 833 26.93 42.87 7.53
C GLY A 833 25.98 43.88 6.87
N GLU A 834 26.40 44.57 5.80
CA GLU A 834 25.62 45.56 5.07
C GLU A 834 25.31 45.08 3.63
N LEU A 835 25.73 43.86 3.27
CA LEU A 835 25.68 43.32 1.91
C LEU A 835 24.24 43.28 1.39
N GLU A 836 23.29 42.83 2.20
CA GLU A 836 21.85 42.75 1.86
C GLU A 836 21.30 44.14 1.50
N LYS A 837 21.49 45.12 2.36
CA LYS A 837 21.05 46.53 2.12
C LYS A 837 21.64 47.10 0.84
N LYS A 838 22.93 46.79 0.56
CA LYS A 838 23.61 47.24 -0.64
C LYS A 838 23.03 46.61 -1.90
N VAL A 839 22.75 45.31 -1.88
CA VAL A 839 22.11 44.60 -2.99
C VAL A 839 20.70 45.15 -3.24
N ASP A 840 19.89 45.33 -2.18
CA ASP A 840 18.55 45.92 -2.32
C ASP A 840 18.57 47.32 -2.94
N SER A 841 19.54 48.18 -2.52
CA SER A 841 19.72 49.49 -3.12
C SER A 841 20.08 49.42 -4.61
N MET A 842 20.94 48.47 -5.01
CA MET A 842 21.31 48.24 -6.40
C MET A 842 20.11 47.77 -7.25
N LEU A 843 19.31 46.85 -6.71
CA LEU A 843 18.07 46.36 -7.36
C LEU A 843 17.03 47.46 -7.51
N ALA A 844 16.91 48.37 -6.52
CA ALA A 844 16.00 49.50 -6.57
C ALA A 844 16.46 50.58 -7.61
N GLN A 845 17.77 50.69 -7.86
CA GLN A 845 18.30 51.59 -8.89
C GLN A 845 18.16 51.04 -10.32
N GLN A 846 17.96 49.73 -10.49
CA GLN A 846 17.73 49.12 -11.80
C GLN A 846 16.26 49.10 -12.23
N LYS A 847 15.33 49.31 -11.31
CA LYS A 847 13.89 49.55 -11.59
C LYS A 847 13.64 51.01 -11.86
#